data_64bded3b3418b07a99f67a5d6b66180e
#
_entry.id   64bded3b3418b07a99f67a5d6b66180e
#
_cell.length_a   1.000
_cell.length_b   1.000
_cell.length_c   1.000
_cell.angle_alpha   90.00
_cell.angle_beta   90.00
_cell.angle_gamma   90.00
#
_symmetry.space_group_name_H-M   'P 1'
#
loop_
_entity.id
_entity.type
_entity.pdbx_description
1 polymer ?
#
loop_
_entity_poly.entity_id
_entity_poly.type
_entity_poly.pdbx_seq_one_letter_code
_entity_poly.pdbx_strand_id
1 'polypeptide(L)'
;MEYNFQEIEQRWRKAWADEALYHTEIEKDKPKYYVLNMFPYPSGAGLHVGHPLGYIASDIYARYKRLKGFNVLNPMGYDAYGLPAEQYAIQTGQHPAVTTERNIARYREQLDRIGFSFDWSREVRTCDPDYYHWTQWAVRKMFLSYYDTKAQQARPIDELIAHLEAHGTEGLTAAASVEDLHLTAQEWAEMTWAEREDFLMNYRIAYVGETMVNWCAELGTVLANDEVVDGVSVRGGYPVVQRKMKQWCLRVSAYAQRLLDGLETVDWSDSLKDTQRNWIGRSEGTEMQFSVEGSDEKITIFTTRADTIFGVTFVVLAPESELVEKFTTPDQQAAVAAYVEETKKRTERERIADRKVTGVFTGSRAINPFTGEAVPIWVSDYVLSGYGTGAIMAVPAHDSRDYAFARHFNLPIIPLIEGCDVSEESFDAKEGVVCNSPREDAAPYIDFSLNGKTVKEAIAATKAYVEAKGLGRIKVNIRLRDAIFSRQRYWGEPFPFYYKNGHPQAVPETALPLKLPEVSKFLPTSSGEPPLGNAERWAWDEENACVVDTNKIDNVHVFPLELSTMPGFAGSSAYYLRYMDPSNNTALVGEEAGHYWRNVDLYVGGSEHATGHLIYSRFWNKFLFDLGTSCEDEPFKKMINQGMIQGRSNFVYRIKDTNTFVSLGLKDQYEVTPIHVDVNIVANDVLDVEAFKAWRPEYNTAEFILEDGKYICGWAVEKMSKSMFNVVNPDDIVDKYGADTLRLYEMFLGPINQSKPWDSNGVDGCARFLRRFWNLFFEGEDLRVTDEKATKENLKSLHKLLKKVTTDIEEFAYNTSIPAFMIAVNELMQQKCRCREVLEPMVIALAPFAPYIAEELWHKLGYGASVHKAAWPAFDEQYLKEDSCTLSVSFNGKTRFTIDVAADATKEEVERLALAHESTQAHIEGKQIIKVIVVPGRIVNIVLK
;
A
#
# COMPACT_ATOMS: atom_id res chain seq x y z
N MET A 1 -15.03 15.41 41.93
CA MET A 1 -15.81 14.63 40.98
C MET A 1 -14.92 13.54 40.39
N GLU A 2 -15.36 12.31 40.44
CA GLU A 2 -14.60 11.17 39.91
C GLU A 2 -14.67 11.18 38.35
N TYR A 3 -13.56 10.82 37.71
CA TYR A 3 -13.53 10.69 36.24
C TYR A 3 -14.23 9.39 35.81
N ASN A 4 -15.53 9.50 35.49
CA ASN A 4 -16.33 8.40 34.97
C ASN A 4 -16.37 8.44 33.42
N PHE A 5 -15.39 7.81 32.77
CA PHE A 5 -15.28 7.80 31.32
C PHE A 5 -16.49 7.15 30.63
N GLN A 6 -17.10 6.13 31.22
CA GLN A 6 -18.25 5.43 30.60
C GLN A 6 -19.45 6.36 30.41
N GLU A 7 -19.82 7.13 31.43
CA GLU A 7 -20.90 8.09 31.33
C GLU A 7 -20.57 9.27 30.40
N ILE A 8 -19.32 9.76 30.46
CA ILE A 8 -18.84 10.87 29.63
C ILE A 8 -18.90 10.48 28.16
N GLU A 9 -18.35 9.33 27.80
CA GLU A 9 -18.32 8.83 26.42
C GLU A 9 -19.72 8.58 25.87
N GLN A 10 -20.61 7.96 26.65
CA GLN A 10 -21.99 7.74 26.22
C GLN A 10 -22.74 9.05 25.98
N ARG A 11 -22.57 10.02 26.87
CA ARG A 11 -23.22 11.34 26.77
C ARG A 11 -22.78 12.08 25.50
N TRP A 12 -21.50 12.22 25.30
CA TRP A 12 -20.99 13.03 24.21
C TRP A 12 -21.11 12.36 22.87
N ARG A 13 -20.93 11.05 22.78
CA ARG A 13 -21.24 10.29 21.55
C ARG A 13 -22.65 10.54 21.07
N LYS A 14 -23.62 10.49 22.00
CA LYS A 14 -25.03 10.79 21.69
C LYS A 14 -25.21 12.25 21.28
N ALA A 15 -24.66 13.20 22.01
CA ALA A 15 -24.78 14.62 21.72
C ALA A 15 -24.21 14.97 20.35
N TRP A 16 -23.01 14.50 20.01
CA TRP A 16 -22.39 14.75 18.71
C TRP A 16 -23.20 14.17 17.54
N ALA A 17 -23.83 13.00 17.73
CA ALA A 17 -24.71 12.40 16.74
C ALA A 17 -26.01 13.20 16.57
N ASP A 18 -26.65 13.57 17.68
CA ASP A 18 -27.92 14.34 17.66
C ASP A 18 -27.73 15.74 17.03
N GLU A 19 -26.57 16.37 17.24
CA GLU A 19 -26.21 17.67 16.67
C GLU A 19 -25.64 17.58 15.25
N ALA A 20 -25.41 16.38 14.73
CA ALA A 20 -24.67 16.15 13.49
C ALA A 20 -23.35 16.96 13.42
N LEU A 21 -22.57 16.97 14.52
CA LEU A 21 -21.43 17.86 14.76
C LEU A 21 -20.39 17.86 13.64
N TYR A 22 -20.19 16.74 13.00
CA TYR A 22 -19.18 16.54 11.96
C TYR A 22 -19.73 16.56 10.54
N HIS A 23 -21.03 16.89 10.40
CA HIS A 23 -21.65 17.08 9.08
C HIS A 23 -20.97 18.24 8.35
N THR A 24 -20.64 18.02 7.09
CA THR A 24 -19.82 18.94 6.30
C THR A 24 -20.52 19.29 5.00
N GLU A 25 -20.71 20.60 4.78
CA GLU A 25 -21.19 21.17 3.54
C GLU A 25 -20.11 22.02 2.88
N ILE A 26 -20.38 22.49 1.66
CA ILE A 26 -19.48 23.41 0.96
C ILE A 26 -19.56 24.80 1.63
N GLU A 27 -18.42 25.28 2.14
CA GLU A 27 -18.27 26.60 2.75
C GLU A 27 -17.19 27.38 1.97
N LYS A 28 -17.62 28.18 0.98
CA LYS A 28 -16.71 28.88 0.03
C LYS A 28 -15.76 29.91 0.66
N ASP A 29 -16.10 30.42 1.82
CA ASP A 29 -15.33 31.38 2.61
C ASP A 29 -14.31 30.72 3.55
N LYS A 30 -14.30 29.42 3.67
CA LYS A 30 -13.31 28.66 4.43
C LYS A 30 -12.39 27.87 3.53
N PRO A 31 -11.09 27.77 3.85
CA PRO A 31 -10.21 26.85 3.17
C PRO A 31 -10.68 25.40 3.45
N LYS A 32 -10.70 24.57 2.40
CA LYS A 32 -11.07 23.16 2.53
C LYS A 32 -9.88 22.33 3.01
N TYR A 33 -10.18 21.24 3.70
CA TYR A 33 -9.21 20.19 3.97
C TYR A 33 -9.89 18.82 3.90
N TYR A 34 -9.43 17.95 3.02
CA TYR A 34 -10.00 16.63 2.83
C TYR A 34 -9.07 15.57 3.43
N VAL A 35 -9.47 14.98 4.53
CA VAL A 35 -8.79 13.88 5.21
C VAL A 35 -9.51 12.57 4.88
N LEU A 36 -8.78 11.59 4.39
CA LEU A 36 -9.35 10.29 4.01
C LEU A 36 -8.52 9.15 4.57
N ASN A 37 -9.20 8.14 5.09
CA ASN A 37 -8.62 6.84 5.41
C ASN A 37 -8.96 5.82 4.35
N MET A 38 -8.10 4.82 4.15
CA MET A 38 -8.52 3.63 3.43
C MET A 38 -9.65 2.97 4.22
N PHE A 39 -10.83 2.87 3.60
CA PHE A 39 -12.01 2.35 4.27
C PHE A 39 -11.89 0.85 4.53
N PRO A 40 -12.51 0.34 5.62
CA PRO A 40 -12.36 -1.04 6.00
C PRO A 40 -13.16 -1.99 5.11
N TYR A 41 -12.65 -3.21 4.98
CA TYR A 41 -13.42 -4.36 4.52
C TYR A 41 -14.13 -5.01 5.73
N PRO A 42 -15.48 -5.01 5.81
CA PRO A 42 -16.20 -5.48 6.99
C PRO A 42 -16.20 -7.01 7.08
N SER A 43 -15.13 -7.57 7.63
CA SER A 43 -15.00 -9.01 7.85
C SER A 43 -15.46 -9.45 9.24
N GLY A 44 -16.12 -10.59 9.31
CA GLY A 44 -16.68 -11.37 10.41
C GLY A 44 -16.68 -10.85 11.85
N ALA A 45 -15.57 -10.74 12.54
CA ALA A 45 -15.56 -10.49 13.99
C ALA A 45 -15.36 -9.03 14.41
N GLY A 46 -15.41 -8.08 13.49
CA GLY A 46 -15.14 -6.68 13.79
C GLY A 46 -13.65 -6.32 13.71
N LEU A 47 -13.33 -5.13 14.25
CA LEU A 47 -11.98 -4.57 14.29
C LEU A 47 -11.12 -5.26 15.38
N HIS A 48 -9.81 -5.32 15.16
CA HIS A 48 -8.83 -5.52 16.21
C HIS A 48 -8.05 -4.21 16.42
N VAL A 49 -7.29 -4.10 17.53
CA VAL A 49 -6.59 -2.86 17.90
C VAL A 49 -5.60 -2.34 16.86
N GLY A 50 -5.21 -3.13 15.88
CA GLY A 50 -4.36 -2.67 14.78
C GLY A 50 -5.07 -1.82 13.72
N HIS A 51 -6.40 -1.94 13.59
CA HIS A 51 -7.16 -1.18 12.60
C HIS A 51 -7.29 0.32 12.93
N PRO A 52 -7.57 0.72 14.19
CA PRO A 52 -7.79 2.12 14.50
C PRO A 52 -6.53 2.99 14.43
N LEU A 53 -5.34 2.42 14.40
CA LEU A 53 -4.08 3.18 14.40
C LEU A 53 -4.06 4.32 13.36
N GLY A 54 -4.32 4.00 12.10
CA GLY A 54 -4.39 4.99 11.03
C GLY A 54 -5.58 5.94 11.18
N TYR A 55 -6.71 5.43 11.61
CA TYR A 55 -7.94 6.21 11.81
C TYR A 55 -7.78 7.23 12.94
N ILE A 56 -7.14 6.87 14.04
CA ILE A 56 -6.84 7.78 15.15
C ILE A 56 -5.87 8.87 14.70
N ALA A 57 -4.81 8.49 13.99
CA ALA A 57 -3.82 9.43 13.49
C ALA A 57 -4.44 10.49 12.56
N SER A 58 -5.27 10.07 11.61
CA SER A 58 -5.97 10.97 10.70
C SER A 58 -7.05 11.80 11.40
N ASP A 59 -7.73 11.24 12.39
CA ASP A 59 -8.77 11.93 13.16
C ASP A 59 -8.19 13.05 14.02
N ILE A 60 -7.02 12.84 14.62
CA ILE A 60 -6.27 13.90 15.33
C ILE A 60 -6.01 15.06 14.38
N TYR A 61 -5.53 14.76 13.18
CA TYR A 61 -5.22 15.78 12.17
C TYR A 61 -6.49 16.48 11.66
N ALA A 62 -7.57 15.75 11.42
CA ALA A 62 -8.86 16.30 11.02
C ALA A 62 -9.43 17.27 12.07
N ARG A 63 -9.41 16.89 13.35
CA ARG A 63 -9.84 17.73 14.46
C ARG A 63 -8.97 18.97 14.62
N TYR A 64 -7.66 18.81 14.51
CA TYR A 64 -6.71 19.93 14.51
C TYR A 64 -6.98 20.93 13.38
N LYS A 65 -7.21 20.46 12.15
CA LYS A 65 -7.54 21.34 11.02
C LYS A 65 -8.86 22.10 11.22
N ARG A 66 -9.88 21.46 11.81
CA ARG A 66 -11.12 22.17 12.18
C ARG A 66 -10.85 23.29 13.17
N LEU A 67 -10.07 23.03 14.22
CA LEU A 67 -9.68 24.03 15.20
C LEU A 67 -8.81 25.14 14.60
N LYS A 68 -8.11 24.87 13.49
CA LYS A 68 -7.37 25.87 12.69
C LYS A 68 -8.28 26.67 11.73
N GLY A 69 -9.57 26.40 11.70
CA GLY A 69 -10.56 27.15 10.89
C GLY A 69 -10.80 26.60 9.49
N PHE A 70 -10.30 25.40 9.17
CA PHE A 70 -10.59 24.75 7.91
C PHE A 70 -11.99 24.13 7.89
N ASN A 71 -12.60 24.09 6.71
CA ASN A 71 -13.75 23.22 6.44
C ASN A 71 -13.23 21.81 6.10
N VAL A 72 -13.43 20.87 7.02
CA VAL A 72 -12.80 19.54 6.94
C VAL A 72 -13.81 18.48 6.49
N LEU A 73 -13.52 17.81 5.37
CA LEU A 73 -14.21 16.60 4.94
C LEU A 73 -13.44 15.39 5.49
N ASN A 74 -14.10 14.61 6.34
CA ASN A 74 -13.57 13.37 6.91
C ASN A 74 -14.63 12.27 6.85
N PRO A 75 -14.85 11.65 5.67
CA PRO A 75 -15.88 10.65 5.45
C PRO A 75 -15.40 9.25 5.86
N MET A 76 -16.35 8.33 6.00
CA MET A 76 -16.11 6.90 6.19
C MET A 76 -17.18 6.07 5.49
N GLY A 77 -16.81 4.86 5.09
CA GLY A 77 -17.68 3.89 4.45
C GLY A 77 -17.06 2.50 4.49
N TYR A 78 -17.51 1.63 3.58
CA TYR A 78 -17.12 0.22 3.60
C TYR A 78 -16.83 -0.31 2.20
N ASP A 79 -15.69 -1.00 2.07
CA ASP A 79 -15.40 -1.86 0.93
C ASP A 79 -16.10 -3.19 1.19
N ALA A 80 -17.27 -3.39 0.55
CA ALA A 80 -18.23 -4.39 0.98
C ALA A 80 -18.37 -5.59 0.04
N TYR A 81 -17.65 -5.61 -1.09
CA TYR A 81 -17.56 -6.76 -1.97
C TYR A 81 -16.31 -7.59 -1.71
N GLY A 82 -16.36 -8.89 -1.97
CA GLY A 82 -15.19 -9.74 -1.94
C GLY A 82 -15.43 -11.17 -1.47
N LEU A 83 -14.40 -11.97 -1.58
CA LEU A 83 -14.39 -13.41 -1.34
C LEU A 83 -14.82 -13.87 0.07
N PRO A 84 -14.50 -13.16 1.18
CA PRO A 84 -14.85 -13.65 2.51
C PRO A 84 -16.36 -13.83 2.75
N ALA A 85 -17.16 -12.86 2.31
CA ALA A 85 -18.61 -12.94 2.46
C ALA A 85 -19.22 -14.02 1.57
N GLU A 86 -18.68 -14.18 0.37
CA GLU A 86 -19.14 -15.23 -0.57
C GLU A 86 -18.80 -16.63 -0.07
N GLN A 87 -17.60 -16.85 0.45
CA GLN A 87 -17.25 -18.17 1.02
C GLN A 87 -18.11 -18.52 2.23
N TYR A 88 -18.42 -17.55 3.07
CA TYR A 88 -19.37 -17.78 4.16
C TYR A 88 -20.78 -18.13 3.64
N ALA A 89 -21.20 -17.46 2.57
CA ALA A 89 -22.48 -17.75 1.91
C ALA A 89 -22.50 -19.18 1.31
N ILE A 90 -21.41 -19.61 0.66
CA ILE A 90 -21.28 -20.97 0.12
C ILE A 90 -21.38 -22.01 1.23
N GLN A 91 -20.73 -21.77 2.39
CA GLN A 91 -20.72 -22.70 3.52
C GLN A 91 -22.06 -22.79 4.25
N THR A 92 -22.78 -21.70 4.34
CA THR A 92 -23.99 -21.57 5.20
C THR A 92 -25.29 -21.53 4.40
N GLY A 93 -25.24 -21.30 3.10
CA GLY A 93 -26.40 -21.02 2.25
C GLY A 93 -27.04 -19.66 2.48
N GLN A 94 -26.45 -18.79 3.33
CA GLN A 94 -26.97 -17.46 3.60
C GLN A 94 -26.47 -16.48 2.52
N HIS A 95 -27.37 -15.60 2.04
CA HIS A 95 -27.00 -14.58 1.05
C HIS A 95 -25.87 -13.67 1.56
N PRO A 96 -24.82 -13.37 0.76
CA PRO A 96 -23.67 -12.57 1.20
C PRO A 96 -24.05 -11.19 1.74
N ALA A 97 -25.09 -10.55 1.20
CA ALA A 97 -25.58 -9.26 1.64
C ALA A 97 -25.97 -9.25 3.13
N VAL A 98 -26.59 -10.33 3.63
CA VAL A 98 -27.03 -10.43 5.04
C VAL A 98 -25.82 -10.43 5.98
N THR A 99 -24.79 -11.20 5.64
CA THR A 99 -23.54 -11.23 6.42
C THR A 99 -22.81 -9.90 6.37
N THR A 100 -22.74 -9.30 5.17
CA THR A 100 -22.10 -7.99 4.96
C THR A 100 -22.81 -6.90 5.79
N GLU A 101 -24.14 -6.83 5.77
CA GLU A 101 -24.88 -5.85 6.56
C GLU A 101 -24.63 -6.00 8.07
N ARG A 102 -24.65 -7.21 8.58
CA ARG A 102 -24.33 -7.50 9.98
C ARG A 102 -22.92 -7.06 10.35
N ASN A 103 -21.95 -7.33 9.48
CA ASN A 103 -20.57 -6.96 9.71
C ASN A 103 -20.36 -5.43 9.65
N ILE A 104 -21.03 -4.74 8.72
CA ILE A 104 -21.04 -3.28 8.66
C ILE A 104 -21.59 -2.68 9.95
N ALA A 105 -22.71 -3.19 10.44
CA ALA A 105 -23.31 -2.73 11.70
C ALA A 105 -22.35 -2.88 12.88
N ARG A 106 -21.60 -4.00 12.93
CA ARG A 106 -20.61 -4.25 13.97
C ARG A 106 -19.41 -3.29 13.88
N TYR A 107 -18.89 -3.07 12.68
CA TYR A 107 -17.80 -2.10 12.44
C TYR A 107 -18.22 -0.69 12.81
N ARG A 108 -19.47 -0.29 12.42
CA ARG A 108 -20.03 1.00 12.75
C ARG A 108 -20.11 1.22 14.26
N GLU A 109 -20.61 0.26 15.02
CA GLU A 109 -20.69 0.31 16.47
C GLU A 109 -19.29 0.54 17.10
N GLN A 110 -18.28 -0.21 16.67
CA GLN A 110 -16.92 -0.08 17.19
C GLN A 110 -16.29 1.29 16.83
N LEU A 111 -16.48 1.76 15.59
CA LEU A 111 -15.96 3.07 15.17
C LEU A 111 -16.64 4.22 15.94
N ASP A 112 -17.97 4.14 16.15
CA ASP A 112 -18.69 5.13 16.92
C ASP A 112 -18.23 5.18 18.38
N ARG A 113 -17.91 4.04 18.98
CA ARG A 113 -17.40 3.98 20.37
C ARG A 113 -16.02 4.62 20.52
N ILE A 114 -15.12 4.49 19.53
CA ILE A 114 -13.79 5.09 19.55
C ILE A 114 -13.87 6.63 19.39
N GLY A 115 -14.97 7.17 18.93
CA GLY A 115 -15.24 8.61 18.91
C GLY A 115 -14.55 9.35 17.79
N PHE A 116 -14.59 8.81 16.58
CA PHE A 116 -14.07 9.49 15.40
C PHE A 116 -14.95 10.65 14.94
N SER A 117 -14.35 11.63 14.29
CA SER A 117 -15.04 12.79 13.72
C SER A 117 -15.47 12.55 12.26
N PHE A 118 -15.99 11.37 11.98
CA PHE A 118 -16.46 11.03 10.64
C PHE A 118 -17.80 11.68 10.31
N ASP A 119 -17.92 12.18 9.09
CA ASP A 119 -19.20 12.59 8.52
C ASP A 119 -19.95 11.38 7.94
N TRP A 120 -20.74 10.72 8.76
CA TRP A 120 -21.50 9.54 8.37
C TRP A 120 -22.64 9.82 7.39
N SER A 121 -23.03 11.08 7.18
CA SER A 121 -23.99 11.42 6.12
C SER A 121 -23.44 11.15 4.72
N ARG A 122 -22.14 10.95 4.61
CA ARG A 122 -21.42 10.64 3.37
C ARG A 122 -20.99 9.18 3.26
N GLU A 123 -21.53 8.31 4.12
CA GLU A 123 -21.25 6.87 4.06
C GLU A 123 -21.49 6.30 2.67
N VAL A 124 -20.54 5.54 2.16
CA VAL A 124 -20.67 4.75 0.93
C VAL A 124 -20.37 3.28 1.21
N ARG A 125 -21.02 2.41 0.47
CA ARG A 125 -20.81 0.97 0.50
C ARG A 125 -20.66 0.47 -0.93
N THR A 126 -19.56 -0.17 -1.25
CA THR A 126 -19.28 -0.57 -2.63
C THR A 126 -20.28 -1.59 -3.18
N CYS A 127 -21.03 -2.29 -2.30
CA CYS A 127 -22.06 -3.25 -2.67
C CYS A 127 -23.45 -2.63 -2.94
N ASP A 128 -23.62 -1.34 -2.68
CA ASP A 128 -24.90 -0.67 -2.94
C ASP A 128 -25.05 -0.32 -4.43
N PRO A 129 -26.20 -0.58 -5.06
CA PRO A 129 -26.43 -0.26 -6.48
C PRO A 129 -26.18 1.21 -6.83
N ASP A 130 -26.57 2.14 -5.95
CA ASP A 130 -26.35 3.58 -6.16
C ASP A 130 -24.87 3.97 -6.15
N TYR A 131 -24.03 3.15 -5.50
CA TYR A 131 -22.59 3.31 -5.52
C TYR A 131 -21.99 2.66 -6.76
N TYR A 132 -22.21 1.36 -7.00
CA TYR A 132 -21.55 0.67 -8.11
C TYR A 132 -22.10 1.05 -9.50
N HIS A 133 -23.22 1.77 -9.56
CA HIS A 133 -23.65 2.51 -10.74
C HIS A 133 -22.45 3.25 -11.38
N TRP A 134 -21.68 3.96 -10.56
CA TRP A 134 -20.58 4.79 -11.03
C TRP A 134 -19.33 3.99 -11.37
N THR A 135 -19.12 2.85 -10.74
CA THR A 135 -18.09 1.89 -11.16
C THR A 135 -18.42 1.33 -12.55
N GLN A 136 -19.66 0.91 -12.75
CA GLN A 136 -20.15 0.43 -14.06
C GLN A 136 -20.05 1.52 -15.12
N TRP A 137 -20.45 2.73 -14.80
CA TRP A 137 -20.34 3.88 -15.69
C TRP A 137 -18.89 4.13 -16.14
N ALA A 138 -17.96 4.13 -15.21
CA ALA A 138 -16.53 4.36 -15.52
C ALA A 138 -15.95 3.25 -16.40
N VAL A 139 -16.24 1.99 -16.11
CA VAL A 139 -15.77 0.84 -16.90
C VAL A 139 -16.40 0.86 -18.31
N ARG A 140 -17.67 1.23 -18.41
CA ARG A 140 -18.34 1.45 -19.69
C ARG A 140 -17.64 2.55 -20.51
N LYS A 141 -17.27 3.67 -19.87
CA LYS A 141 -16.51 4.75 -20.53
C LYS A 141 -15.11 4.27 -20.97
N MET A 142 -14.44 3.46 -20.14
CA MET A 142 -13.14 2.86 -20.50
C MET A 142 -13.24 1.94 -21.74
N PHE A 143 -14.32 1.16 -21.84
CA PHE A 143 -14.59 0.34 -23.02
C PHE A 143 -14.82 1.20 -24.29
N LEU A 144 -15.47 2.34 -24.15
CA LEU A 144 -15.76 3.29 -25.22
C LEU A 144 -14.62 4.30 -25.45
N SER A 145 -13.43 4.03 -24.95
CA SER A 145 -12.27 4.90 -25.06
C SER A 145 -11.03 4.14 -25.51
N TYR A 146 -10.10 4.87 -26.14
CA TYR A 146 -8.74 4.43 -26.42
C TYR A 146 -7.75 5.43 -25.81
N TYR A 147 -6.49 5.07 -25.69
CA TYR A 147 -5.44 5.94 -25.16
C TYR A 147 -4.57 6.48 -26.28
N ASP A 148 -4.59 7.80 -26.48
CA ASP A 148 -3.71 8.49 -27.41
C ASP A 148 -2.33 8.71 -26.78
N THR A 149 -1.32 8.00 -27.29
CA THR A 149 0.04 8.02 -26.75
C THR A 149 0.78 9.34 -27.00
N LYS A 150 0.40 10.09 -28.03
CA LYS A 150 0.97 11.41 -28.32
C LYS A 150 0.37 12.50 -27.47
N ALA A 151 -0.96 12.51 -27.36
CA ALA A 151 -1.68 13.45 -26.50
C ALA A 151 -1.57 13.08 -25.00
N GLN A 152 -1.14 11.87 -24.68
CA GLN A 152 -1.03 11.35 -23.31
C GLN A 152 -2.37 11.41 -22.56
N GLN A 153 -3.46 11.01 -23.21
CA GLN A 153 -4.80 11.02 -22.62
C GLN A 153 -5.73 10.00 -23.28
N ALA A 154 -6.78 9.62 -22.54
CA ALA A 154 -7.89 8.86 -23.11
C ALA A 154 -8.73 9.73 -24.05
N ARG A 155 -9.23 9.14 -25.12
CA ARG A 155 -10.13 9.76 -26.10
C ARG A 155 -11.30 8.81 -26.44
N PRO A 156 -12.44 9.35 -26.89
CA PRO A 156 -13.56 8.52 -27.34
C PRO A 156 -13.16 7.58 -28.49
N ILE A 157 -13.65 6.33 -28.45
CA ILE A 157 -13.37 5.32 -29.47
C ILE A 157 -13.83 5.76 -30.88
N ASP A 158 -14.85 6.60 -30.96
CA ASP A 158 -15.38 7.14 -32.21
C ASP A 158 -14.34 7.98 -32.97
N GLU A 159 -13.43 8.65 -32.28
CA GLU A 159 -12.30 9.36 -32.90
C GLU A 159 -11.32 8.39 -33.57
N LEU A 160 -11.07 7.24 -32.91
CA LEU A 160 -10.26 6.16 -33.50
C LEU A 160 -10.93 5.58 -34.74
N ILE A 161 -12.24 5.30 -34.67
CA ILE A 161 -13.01 4.78 -35.80
C ILE A 161 -12.93 5.74 -36.98
N ALA A 162 -13.14 7.04 -36.76
CA ALA A 162 -13.03 8.06 -37.82
C ALA A 162 -11.63 8.12 -38.43
N HIS A 163 -10.57 7.96 -37.62
CA HIS A 163 -9.19 7.89 -38.12
C HIS A 163 -8.98 6.64 -38.99
N LEU A 164 -9.46 5.48 -38.57
CA LEU A 164 -9.34 4.23 -39.33
C LEU A 164 -10.11 4.27 -40.63
N GLU A 165 -11.28 4.91 -40.67
CA GLU A 165 -12.05 5.13 -41.91
C GLU A 165 -11.31 6.01 -42.91
N ALA A 166 -10.57 7.02 -42.44
CA ALA A 166 -9.89 7.97 -43.29
C ALA A 166 -8.47 7.53 -43.70
N HIS A 167 -7.75 6.89 -42.83
CA HIS A 167 -6.29 6.67 -42.94
C HIS A 167 -5.84 5.25 -42.63
N GLY A 168 -6.73 4.36 -42.18
CA GLY A 168 -6.31 3.09 -41.58
C GLY A 168 -5.45 3.31 -40.32
N THR A 169 -4.38 2.56 -40.17
CA THR A 169 -3.43 2.70 -39.05
C THR A 169 -2.31 3.70 -39.34
N GLU A 170 -2.26 4.32 -40.52
CA GLU A 170 -1.23 5.29 -40.86
C GLU A 170 -1.34 6.54 -39.97
N GLY A 171 -0.23 6.89 -39.30
CA GLY A 171 -0.16 8.04 -38.40
C GLY A 171 -0.95 7.90 -37.10
N LEU A 172 -1.48 6.71 -36.81
CA LEU A 172 -2.21 6.44 -35.57
C LEU A 172 -1.26 6.40 -34.36
N THR A 173 -1.59 7.15 -33.31
CA THR A 173 -0.85 7.23 -32.05
C THR A 173 -1.70 6.67 -30.92
N ALA A 174 -2.03 5.39 -30.96
CA ALA A 174 -2.89 4.73 -29.99
C ALA A 174 -2.17 3.56 -29.29
N ALA A 175 -2.33 3.44 -27.96
CA ALA A 175 -1.86 2.27 -27.23
C ALA A 175 -2.65 1.03 -27.65
N ALA A 176 -1.97 -0.06 -27.97
CA ALA A 176 -2.57 -1.30 -28.45
C ALA A 176 -2.02 -2.53 -27.72
N SER A 177 -2.80 -3.62 -27.72
CA SER A 177 -2.38 -4.92 -27.17
C SER A 177 -1.31 -5.60 -28.01
N VAL A 178 -1.31 -5.34 -29.32
CA VAL A 178 -0.37 -5.89 -30.30
C VAL A 178 0.39 -4.73 -30.94
N GLU A 179 1.71 -4.86 -31.03
CA GLU A 179 2.56 -3.89 -31.72
C GLU A 179 2.47 -4.08 -33.23
N ASP A 180 2.72 -2.98 -33.94
CA ASP A 180 2.85 -2.96 -35.41
C ASP A 180 1.61 -3.48 -36.19
N LEU A 181 0.40 -3.14 -35.67
CA LEU A 181 -0.84 -3.39 -36.42
C LEU A 181 -0.89 -2.49 -37.67
N HIS A 182 -1.01 -3.11 -38.84
CA HIS A 182 -1.12 -2.44 -40.11
C HIS A 182 -2.48 -2.73 -40.73
N LEU A 183 -3.19 -1.68 -41.09
CA LEU A 183 -4.49 -1.74 -41.76
C LEU A 183 -4.67 -0.50 -42.63
N THR A 184 -5.07 -0.67 -43.89
CA THR A 184 -5.45 0.45 -44.77
C THR A 184 -6.91 0.85 -44.56
N ALA A 185 -7.26 2.07 -44.94
CA ALA A 185 -8.65 2.54 -44.91
C ALA A 185 -9.58 1.67 -45.76
N GLN A 186 -9.08 1.11 -46.87
CA GLN A 186 -9.85 0.20 -47.73
C GLN A 186 -10.11 -1.12 -47.03
N GLU A 187 -9.09 -1.73 -46.41
CA GLU A 187 -9.25 -2.97 -45.64
C GLU A 187 -10.23 -2.77 -44.49
N TRP A 188 -10.15 -1.65 -43.76
CA TRP A 188 -11.13 -1.29 -42.73
C TRP A 188 -12.56 -1.25 -43.30
N ALA A 189 -12.75 -0.62 -44.44
CA ALA A 189 -14.07 -0.50 -45.08
C ALA A 189 -14.66 -1.86 -45.50
N GLU A 190 -13.80 -2.81 -45.90
CA GLU A 190 -14.16 -4.16 -46.31
C GLU A 190 -14.46 -5.12 -45.13
N MET A 191 -14.01 -4.77 -43.89
CA MET A 191 -14.26 -5.57 -42.71
C MET A 191 -15.75 -5.66 -42.37
N THR A 192 -16.17 -6.86 -41.95
CA THR A 192 -17.47 -7.07 -41.30
C THR A 192 -17.50 -6.36 -39.94
N TRP A 193 -18.71 -6.19 -39.39
CA TRP A 193 -18.89 -5.63 -38.06
C TRP A 193 -18.07 -6.42 -37.00
N ALA A 194 -18.12 -7.73 -37.04
CA ALA A 194 -17.40 -8.60 -36.11
C ALA A 194 -15.87 -8.42 -36.19
N GLU A 195 -15.32 -8.34 -37.39
CA GLU A 195 -13.89 -8.10 -37.61
C GLU A 195 -13.45 -6.72 -37.12
N ARG A 196 -14.30 -5.69 -37.25
CA ARG A 196 -14.05 -4.36 -36.70
C ARG A 196 -14.05 -4.36 -35.21
N GLU A 197 -15.01 -5.05 -34.56
CA GLU A 197 -15.04 -5.19 -33.08
C GLU A 197 -13.80 -5.90 -32.55
N ASP A 198 -13.34 -6.98 -33.18
CA ASP A 198 -12.10 -7.66 -32.82
C ASP A 198 -10.87 -6.76 -33.00
N PHE A 199 -10.83 -5.98 -34.09
CA PHE A 199 -9.74 -5.04 -34.30
C PHE A 199 -9.71 -3.92 -33.26
N LEU A 200 -10.85 -3.30 -32.94
CA LEU A 200 -10.99 -2.25 -31.95
C LEU A 200 -10.65 -2.72 -30.53
N MET A 201 -10.84 -4.01 -30.24
CA MET A 201 -10.51 -4.58 -28.94
C MET A 201 -9.02 -4.44 -28.59
N ASN A 202 -8.14 -4.35 -29.59
CA ASN A 202 -6.72 -4.06 -29.38
C ASN A 202 -6.44 -2.68 -28.77
N TYR A 203 -7.37 -1.73 -28.90
CA TYR A 203 -7.16 -0.33 -28.51
C TYR A 203 -7.97 0.11 -27.30
N ARG A 204 -9.09 -0.57 -27.00
CA ARG A 204 -9.97 -0.19 -25.88
C ARG A 204 -9.21 -0.18 -24.56
N ILE A 205 -9.51 0.76 -23.67
CA ILE A 205 -8.92 0.84 -22.34
C ILE A 205 -9.43 -0.30 -21.45
N ALA A 206 -10.73 -0.59 -21.47
CA ALA A 206 -11.27 -1.84 -20.94
C ALA A 206 -11.53 -2.80 -22.11
N TYR A 207 -10.94 -3.98 -22.08
CA TYR A 207 -10.98 -4.93 -23.20
C TYR A 207 -11.02 -6.38 -22.72
N VAL A 208 -11.46 -7.27 -23.60
CA VAL A 208 -11.40 -8.72 -23.40
C VAL A 208 -10.17 -9.28 -24.11
N GLY A 209 -9.30 -9.94 -23.36
CA GLY A 209 -8.08 -10.54 -23.89
C GLY A 209 -7.82 -11.92 -23.29
N GLU A 210 -7.02 -12.73 -23.99
CA GLU A 210 -6.50 -13.98 -23.45
C GLU A 210 -5.23 -13.71 -22.64
N THR A 211 -5.22 -14.12 -21.39
CA THR A 211 -4.09 -13.92 -20.50
C THR A 211 -3.87 -15.12 -19.58
N MET A 212 -2.64 -15.27 -19.10
CA MET A 212 -2.30 -16.26 -18.06
C MET A 212 -2.82 -15.78 -16.72
N VAL A 213 -3.58 -16.61 -16.04
CA VAL A 213 -4.22 -16.31 -14.76
C VAL A 213 -3.91 -17.37 -13.71
N ASN A 214 -3.96 -16.98 -12.44
CA ASN A 214 -3.88 -17.88 -11.31
C ASN A 214 -5.27 -18.50 -11.07
N TRP A 215 -5.51 -19.68 -11.59
CA TRP A 215 -6.79 -20.38 -11.46
C TRP A 215 -6.79 -21.31 -10.26
N CYS A 216 -7.79 -21.17 -9.40
CA CYS A 216 -8.04 -22.09 -8.29
C CYS A 216 -9.37 -22.83 -8.53
N ALA A 217 -9.29 -24.11 -8.80
CA ALA A 217 -10.47 -24.93 -9.15
C ALA A 217 -11.43 -25.07 -7.95
N GLU A 218 -10.89 -25.24 -6.75
CA GLU A 218 -11.68 -25.41 -5.52
C GLU A 218 -12.44 -24.14 -5.12
N LEU A 219 -11.87 -22.97 -5.42
CA LEU A 219 -12.54 -21.69 -5.23
C LEU A 219 -13.37 -21.27 -6.44
N GLY A 220 -13.21 -21.95 -7.58
CA GLY A 220 -13.92 -21.69 -8.83
C GLY A 220 -13.64 -20.30 -9.43
N THR A 221 -12.49 -19.70 -9.15
CA THR A 221 -12.19 -18.33 -9.55
C THR A 221 -10.71 -18.09 -9.84
N VAL A 222 -10.46 -16.99 -10.56
CA VAL A 222 -9.13 -16.41 -10.73
C VAL A 222 -8.73 -15.67 -9.45
N LEU A 223 -7.48 -15.82 -9.05
CA LEU A 223 -6.87 -15.17 -7.90
C LEU A 223 -5.84 -14.13 -8.34
N ALA A 224 -5.76 -13.02 -7.63
CA ALA A 224 -4.69 -12.05 -7.78
C ALA A 224 -3.35 -12.64 -7.27
N ASN A 225 -2.22 -12.05 -7.66
CA ASN A 225 -0.89 -12.57 -7.27
C ASN A 225 -0.65 -12.53 -5.75
N ASP A 226 -1.23 -11.58 -5.04
CA ASP A 226 -1.18 -11.45 -3.59
C ASP A 226 -2.12 -12.44 -2.84
N GLU A 227 -3.05 -13.05 -3.55
CA GLU A 227 -3.92 -14.13 -3.05
C GLU A 227 -3.31 -15.53 -3.18
N VAL A 228 -2.07 -15.64 -3.71
CA VAL A 228 -1.35 -16.92 -3.92
C VAL A 228 0.00 -16.88 -3.22
N VAL A 229 0.28 -17.91 -2.42
CA VAL A 229 1.58 -18.09 -1.73
C VAL A 229 1.99 -19.55 -1.88
N ASP A 230 3.22 -19.80 -2.32
CA ASP A 230 3.80 -21.14 -2.51
C ASP A 230 2.92 -22.08 -3.37
N GLY A 231 2.29 -21.52 -4.41
CA GLY A 231 1.44 -22.29 -5.34
C GLY A 231 0.07 -22.68 -4.80
N VAL A 232 -0.32 -22.15 -3.63
CA VAL A 232 -1.64 -22.37 -3.04
C VAL A 232 -2.33 -21.06 -2.73
N SER A 233 -3.67 -21.09 -2.67
CA SER A 233 -4.46 -19.93 -2.26
C SER A 233 -4.20 -19.57 -0.80
N VAL A 234 -4.05 -18.29 -0.49
CA VAL A 234 -3.92 -17.78 0.89
C VAL A 234 -5.11 -18.22 1.75
N ARG A 235 -6.27 -18.34 1.11
CA ARG A 235 -7.49 -18.84 1.75
C ARG A 235 -7.72 -20.31 1.39
N GLY A 236 -7.77 -21.14 2.39
CA GLY A 236 -8.07 -22.57 2.26
C GLY A 236 -6.87 -23.43 1.86
N GLY A 237 -5.75 -22.84 1.45
CA GLY A 237 -4.55 -23.59 1.06
C GLY A 237 -4.73 -24.49 -0.18
N TYR A 238 -5.63 -24.11 -1.09
CA TYR A 238 -5.96 -24.91 -2.27
C TYR A 238 -4.95 -24.72 -3.39
N PRO A 239 -4.66 -25.76 -4.17
CA PRO A 239 -3.75 -25.67 -5.31
C PRO A 239 -4.18 -24.61 -6.32
N VAL A 240 -3.22 -23.83 -6.81
CA VAL A 240 -3.41 -22.82 -7.84
C VAL A 240 -2.57 -23.20 -9.05
N VAL A 241 -3.19 -23.12 -10.24
CA VAL A 241 -2.51 -23.42 -11.50
C VAL A 241 -2.52 -22.22 -12.44
N GLN A 242 -1.47 -22.07 -13.23
CA GLN A 242 -1.43 -21.11 -14.32
C GLN A 242 -2.29 -21.61 -15.49
N ARG A 243 -3.24 -20.81 -15.93
CA ARG A 243 -4.16 -21.17 -17.02
C ARG A 243 -4.37 -19.97 -17.96
N LYS A 244 -4.37 -20.19 -19.26
CA LYS A 244 -4.74 -19.21 -20.26
C LYS A 244 -6.26 -19.12 -20.33
N MET A 245 -6.82 -17.93 -20.07
CA MET A 245 -8.28 -17.69 -20.06
C MET A 245 -8.60 -16.34 -20.69
N LYS A 246 -9.77 -16.25 -21.33
CA LYS A 246 -10.35 -14.95 -21.70
C LYS A 246 -10.76 -14.21 -20.46
N GLN A 247 -10.31 -12.97 -20.30
CA GLN A 247 -10.57 -12.10 -19.15
C GLN A 247 -10.81 -10.67 -19.59
N TRP A 248 -11.66 -9.96 -18.86
CA TRP A 248 -11.65 -8.51 -18.92
C TRP A 248 -10.33 -8.00 -18.36
N CYS A 249 -9.76 -7.02 -19.03
CA CYS A 249 -8.51 -6.37 -18.66
C CYS A 249 -8.67 -4.87 -18.72
N LEU A 250 -7.91 -4.15 -17.89
CA LEU A 250 -7.75 -2.69 -17.97
C LEU A 250 -6.35 -2.35 -18.45
N ARG A 251 -6.24 -1.48 -19.44
CA ARG A 251 -4.97 -1.06 -20.07
C ARG A 251 -4.22 -0.04 -19.20
N VAL A 252 -3.87 -0.47 -17.99
CA VAL A 252 -3.12 0.34 -17.02
C VAL A 252 -1.72 0.67 -17.57
N SER A 253 -1.14 -0.23 -18.34
CA SER A 253 0.18 -0.05 -18.96
C SER A 253 0.26 1.19 -19.87
N ALA A 254 -0.84 1.58 -20.53
CA ALA A 254 -0.90 2.78 -21.34
C ALA A 254 -0.66 4.08 -20.53
N TYR A 255 -0.99 4.06 -19.25
CA TYR A 255 -0.79 5.19 -18.32
C TYR A 255 0.56 5.17 -17.59
N ALA A 256 1.42 4.19 -17.86
CA ALA A 256 2.66 3.98 -17.12
C ALA A 256 3.54 5.23 -17.00
N GLN A 257 3.72 5.99 -18.10
CA GLN A 257 4.53 7.21 -18.06
C GLN A 257 3.87 8.29 -17.20
N ARG A 258 2.57 8.52 -17.34
CA ARG A 258 1.83 9.48 -16.49
C ARG A 258 1.83 9.06 -15.01
N LEU A 259 1.78 7.76 -14.72
CA LEU A 259 1.92 7.24 -13.36
C LEU A 259 3.30 7.53 -12.78
N LEU A 260 4.37 7.48 -13.58
CA LEU A 260 5.72 7.85 -13.17
C LEU A 260 5.86 9.35 -12.95
N ASP A 261 5.42 10.15 -13.93
CA ASP A 261 5.55 11.61 -13.91
C ASP A 261 4.76 12.21 -12.73
N GLY A 262 3.59 11.68 -12.44
CA GLY A 262 2.74 12.12 -11.33
C GLY A 262 3.36 11.92 -9.95
N LEU A 263 4.31 10.99 -9.77
CA LEU A 263 5.01 10.79 -8.49
C LEU A 263 5.84 12.01 -8.08
N GLU A 264 6.26 12.83 -9.04
CA GLU A 264 7.02 14.06 -8.76
C GLU A 264 6.13 15.20 -8.21
N THR A 265 4.81 15.07 -8.35
CA THR A 265 3.83 16.10 -7.94
C THR A 265 3.20 15.86 -6.58
N VAL A 266 3.45 14.72 -5.94
CA VAL A 266 2.82 14.29 -4.70
C VAL A 266 3.80 14.29 -3.52
N ASP A 267 3.30 14.60 -2.32
CA ASP A 267 4.05 14.57 -1.06
C ASP A 267 3.94 13.17 -0.43
N TRP A 268 4.64 12.21 -1.03
CA TRP A 268 4.72 10.84 -0.57
C TRP A 268 6.16 10.50 -0.16
N SER A 269 6.34 9.52 0.72
CA SER A 269 7.67 9.07 1.10
C SER A 269 8.45 8.52 -0.10
N ASP A 270 9.77 8.72 -0.11
CA ASP A 270 10.64 8.19 -1.16
C ASP A 270 10.53 6.68 -1.31
N SER A 271 10.42 5.96 -0.19
CA SER A 271 10.24 4.50 -0.18
C SER A 271 8.97 4.09 -0.93
N LEU A 272 7.85 4.80 -0.74
CA LEU A 272 6.59 4.52 -1.44
C LEU A 272 6.70 4.84 -2.94
N LYS A 273 7.28 5.98 -3.29
CA LYS A 273 7.55 6.36 -4.68
C LYS A 273 8.45 5.36 -5.39
N ASP A 274 9.52 4.91 -4.73
CA ASP A 274 10.45 3.92 -5.30
C ASP A 274 9.79 2.56 -5.46
N THR A 275 8.92 2.16 -4.54
CA THR A 275 8.12 0.94 -4.68
C THR A 275 7.25 1.00 -5.94
N GLN A 276 6.59 2.12 -6.19
CA GLN A 276 5.79 2.30 -7.41
C GLN A 276 6.65 2.40 -8.68
N ARG A 277 7.77 3.15 -8.65
CA ARG A 277 8.71 3.22 -9.78
C ARG A 277 9.23 1.83 -10.16
N ASN A 278 9.61 1.05 -9.17
CA ASN A 278 10.09 -0.32 -9.37
C ASN A 278 8.99 -1.24 -9.89
N TRP A 279 7.75 -1.09 -9.43
CA TRP A 279 6.61 -1.87 -9.89
C TRP A 279 6.26 -1.55 -11.35
N ILE A 280 6.21 -0.28 -11.71
CA ILE A 280 5.98 0.17 -13.09
C ILE A 280 7.14 -0.28 -13.98
N GLY A 281 8.38 -0.18 -13.47
CA GLY A 281 9.55 -0.78 -14.08
C GLY A 281 9.85 -0.28 -15.49
N ARG A 282 9.88 1.05 -15.66
CA ARG A 282 10.30 1.65 -16.93
C ARG A 282 11.78 1.43 -17.16
N SER A 283 12.11 0.83 -18.27
CA SER A 283 13.49 0.67 -18.72
C SER A 283 13.62 1.07 -20.19
N GLU A 284 14.67 1.79 -20.52
CA GLU A 284 15.02 2.11 -21.90
C GLU A 284 16.19 1.26 -22.31
N GLY A 285 16.05 0.56 -23.40
CA GLY A 285 17.05 -0.34 -23.91
C GLY A 285 17.03 -0.44 -25.43
N THR A 286 17.69 -1.46 -25.92
CA THR A 286 17.81 -1.74 -27.34
C THR A 286 17.23 -3.11 -27.65
N GLU A 287 16.28 -3.16 -28.57
CA GLU A 287 15.89 -4.41 -29.21
C GLU A 287 16.86 -4.71 -30.36
N MET A 288 17.37 -5.94 -30.42
CA MET A 288 18.26 -6.41 -31.46
C MET A 288 17.83 -7.77 -31.96
N GLN A 289 18.05 -8.05 -33.23
CA GLN A 289 17.70 -9.31 -33.85
C GLN A 289 18.93 -10.20 -34.03
N PHE A 290 18.84 -11.43 -33.51
CA PHE A 290 19.81 -12.51 -33.70
C PHE A 290 19.25 -13.47 -34.74
N SER A 291 19.97 -13.71 -35.83
CA SER A 291 19.64 -14.78 -36.77
C SER A 291 19.88 -16.12 -36.15
N VAL A 292 19.11 -17.14 -36.53
CA VAL A 292 19.29 -18.51 -36.06
C VAL A 292 19.91 -19.33 -37.17
N GLU A 293 20.97 -20.09 -36.84
CA GLU A 293 21.71 -20.92 -37.79
C GLU A 293 20.77 -21.94 -38.44
N GLY A 294 20.70 -21.94 -39.76
CA GLY A 294 19.84 -22.86 -40.53
C GLY A 294 18.34 -22.49 -40.54
N SER A 295 17.98 -21.31 -40.13
CA SER A 295 16.59 -20.78 -40.16
C SER A 295 16.53 -19.37 -40.73
N ASP A 296 15.42 -19.03 -41.40
CA ASP A 296 15.12 -17.69 -41.83
C ASP A 296 14.52 -16.82 -40.72
N GLU A 297 14.10 -17.44 -39.62
CA GLU A 297 13.53 -16.74 -38.48
C GLU A 297 14.64 -16.13 -37.57
N LYS A 298 14.29 -15.07 -36.86
CA LYS A 298 15.18 -14.33 -35.97
C LYS A 298 14.65 -14.34 -34.55
N ILE A 299 15.56 -14.24 -33.58
CA ILE A 299 15.24 -14.00 -32.19
C ILE A 299 15.42 -12.51 -31.91
N THR A 300 14.36 -11.84 -31.46
CA THR A 300 14.44 -10.47 -30.97
C THR A 300 14.76 -10.50 -29.48
N ILE A 301 15.85 -9.86 -29.07
CA ILE A 301 16.25 -9.69 -27.66
C ILE A 301 16.12 -8.22 -27.28
N PHE A 302 15.88 -7.99 -25.99
CA PHE A 302 15.93 -6.66 -25.39
C PHE A 302 17.00 -6.59 -24.32
N THR A 303 17.84 -5.53 -24.37
CA THR A 303 18.86 -5.29 -23.38
C THR A 303 18.98 -3.82 -22.99
N THR A 304 19.20 -3.55 -21.70
CA THR A 304 19.59 -2.22 -21.21
C THR A 304 21.11 -2.01 -21.22
N ARG A 305 21.85 -3.08 -21.53
CA ARG A 305 23.32 -3.14 -21.58
C ARG A 305 23.81 -3.44 -23.01
N ALA A 306 23.41 -2.59 -23.94
CA ALA A 306 23.81 -2.72 -25.34
C ALA A 306 25.33 -2.68 -25.54
N ASP A 307 26.06 -2.04 -24.61
CA ASP A 307 27.54 -2.00 -24.56
C ASP A 307 28.18 -3.39 -24.43
N THR A 308 27.45 -4.38 -23.92
CA THR A 308 28.00 -5.72 -23.64
C THR A 308 27.81 -6.72 -24.79
N ILE A 309 27.33 -6.28 -25.95
CA ILE A 309 27.00 -7.14 -27.09
C ILE A 309 28.15 -8.04 -27.56
N PHE A 310 29.40 -7.57 -27.47
CA PHE A 310 30.60 -8.34 -27.83
C PHE A 310 30.95 -9.47 -26.84
N GLY A 311 30.35 -9.49 -25.64
CA GLY A 311 30.58 -10.52 -24.63
C GLY A 311 29.46 -11.56 -24.53
N VAL A 312 28.53 -11.56 -25.47
CA VAL A 312 27.44 -12.54 -25.53
C VAL A 312 27.98 -13.91 -25.86
N THR A 313 27.74 -14.87 -24.97
CA THR A 313 28.23 -16.25 -25.12
C THR A 313 27.13 -17.29 -25.24
N PHE A 314 25.89 -16.91 -24.96
CA PHE A 314 24.70 -17.73 -25.21
C PHE A 314 23.44 -16.83 -25.25
N VAL A 315 22.36 -17.40 -25.76
CA VAL A 315 21.01 -16.80 -25.74
C VAL A 315 20.10 -17.68 -24.90
N VAL A 316 19.19 -17.09 -24.13
CA VAL A 316 18.26 -17.82 -23.29
C VAL A 316 16.83 -17.43 -23.61
N LEU A 317 15.97 -18.42 -23.77
CA LEU A 317 14.53 -18.29 -23.97
C LEU A 317 13.78 -18.58 -22.67
N ALA A 318 12.70 -17.84 -22.44
CA ALA A 318 11.73 -18.17 -21.41
C ALA A 318 11.03 -19.50 -21.74
N PRO A 319 10.77 -20.37 -20.74
CA PRO A 319 10.13 -21.68 -20.98
C PRO A 319 8.75 -21.59 -21.65
N GLU A 320 8.05 -20.48 -21.48
CA GLU A 320 6.72 -20.23 -22.02
C GLU A 320 6.75 -19.65 -23.46
N SER A 321 7.94 -19.31 -23.98
CA SER A 321 8.08 -18.71 -25.30
C SER A 321 7.75 -19.70 -26.41
N GLU A 322 6.98 -19.27 -27.39
CA GLU A 322 6.69 -20.05 -28.61
C GLU A 322 7.96 -20.37 -29.44
N LEU A 323 9.03 -19.57 -29.24
CA LEU A 323 10.32 -19.82 -29.88
C LEU A 323 11.01 -21.10 -29.38
N VAL A 324 10.65 -21.58 -28.19
CA VAL A 324 11.22 -22.82 -27.64
C VAL A 324 10.89 -24.01 -28.55
N GLU A 325 9.63 -24.15 -28.94
CA GLU A 325 9.23 -25.24 -29.85
C GLU A 325 9.87 -25.07 -31.23
N LYS A 326 9.92 -23.83 -31.75
CA LYS A 326 10.48 -23.56 -33.09
C LYS A 326 11.99 -23.86 -33.20
N PHE A 327 12.76 -23.60 -32.15
CA PHE A 327 14.21 -23.73 -32.17
C PHE A 327 14.75 -24.94 -31.44
N THR A 328 13.88 -25.82 -30.94
CA THR A 328 14.31 -27.08 -30.33
C THR A 328 14.54 -28.15 -31.43
N THR A 329 15.76 -28.66 -31.48
CA THR A 329 16.08 -29.75 -32.43
C THR A 329 15.41 -31.06 -32.02
N PRO A 330 15.15 -31.96 -32.97
CA PRO A 330 14.52 -33.26 -32.67
C PRO A 330 15.21 -34.04 -31.54
N ASP A 331 16.54 -34.00 -31.47
CA ASP A 331 17.32 -34.71 -30.45
C ASP A 331 17.13 -34.13 -29.04
N GLN A 332 16.75 -32.88 -28.91
CA GLN A 332 16.54 -32.16 -27.65
C GLN A 332 15.06 -32.08 -27.24
N GLN A 333 14.16 -32.47 -28.11
CA GLN A 333 12.72 -32.26 -27.91
C GLN A 333 12.18 -32.88 -26.62
N ALA A 334 12.59 -34.09 -26.29
CA ALA A 334 12.14 -34.74 -25.06
C ALA A 334 12.67 -34.07 -23.79
N ALA A 335 13.94 -33.65 -23.79
CA ALA A 335 14.56 -32.97 -22.65
C ALA A 335 13.97 -31.58 -22.44
N VAL A 336 13.75 -30.81 -23.51
CA VAL A 336 13.15 -29.48 -23.46
C VAL A 336 11.70 -29.53 -22.99
N ALA A 337 10.89 -30.46 -23.52
CA ALA A 337 9.50 -30.65 -23.12
C ALA A 337 9.37 -31.00 -21.63
N ALA A 338 10.22 -31.89 -21.11
CA ALA A 338 10.24 -32.25 -19.69
C ALA A 338 10.61 -31.06 -18.80
N TYR A 339 11.59 -30.25 -19.20
CA TYR A 339 12.01 -29.06 -18.48
C TYR A 339 10.89 -27.98 -18.44
N VAL A 340 10.24 -27.74 -19.56
CA VAL A 340 9.12 -26.77 -19.67
C VAL A 340 7.95 -27.19 -18.78
N GLU A 341 7.58 -28.49 -18.77
CA GLU A 341 6.51 -28.99 -17.91
C GLU A 341 6.85 -28.89 -16.42
N GLU A 342 8.08 -29.10 -16.02
CA GLU A 342 8.52 -28.92 -14.63
C GLU A 342 8.46 -27.44 -14.22
N THR A 343 8.94 -26.55 -15.09
CA THR A 343 8.96 -25.10 -14.82
C THR A 343 7.56 -24.51 -14.72
N LYS A 344 6.58 -24.95 -15.50
CA LYS A 344 5.18 -24.51 -15.45
C LYS A 344 4.49 -24.73 -14.10
N LYS A 345 5.01 -25.60 -13.26
CA LYS A 345 4.50 -25.84 -11.89
C LYS A 345 4.89 -24.76 -10.90
N ARG A 346 5.81 -23.86 -11.29
CA ARG A 346 6.36 -22.79 -10.44
C ARG A 346 5.87 -21.42 -10.90
N THR A 347 5.49 -20.59 -9.94
CA THR A 347 5.10 -19.20 -10.21
C THR A 347 6.33 -18.35 -10.58
N GLU A 348 6.12 -17.25 -11.31
CA GLU A 348 7.20 -16.31 -11.60
C GLU A 348 7.90 -15.80 -10.32
N ARG A 349 7.12 -15.58 -9.24
CA ARG A 349 7.66 -15.14 -7.95
C ARG A 349 8.60 -16.16 -7.32
N GLU A 350 8.23 -17.42 -7.35
CA GLU A 350 9.09 -18.52 -6.87
C GLU A 350 10.36 -18.64 -7.71
N ARG A 351 10.25 -18.50 -9.04
CA ARG A 351 11.39 -18.52 -9.97
C ARG A 351 12.36 -17.37 -9.71
N ILE A 352 11.86 -16.17 -9.40
CA ILE A 352 12.72 -15.01 -9.05
C ILE A 352 13.39 -15.20 -7.69
N ALA A 353 12.70 -15.82 -6.72
CA ALA A 353 13.22 -16.03 -5.37
C ALA A 353 14.21 -17.18 -5.27
N ASP A 354 14.07 -18.20 -6.11
CA ASP A 354 14.95 -19.39 -6.13
C ASP A 354 16.26 -19.07 -6.85
N ARG A 355 17.35 -19.28 -6.16
CA ARG A 355 18.72 -19.10 -6.72
C ARG A 355 19.28 -20.37 -7.36
N LYS A 356 18.51 -21.43 -7.47
CA LYS A 356 18.92 -22.66 -8.11
C LYS A 356 19.07 -22.45 -9.61
N VAL A 357 20.26 -22.77 -10.14
CA VAL A 357 20.53 -22.69 -11.58
C VAL A 357 19.98 -23.93 -12.27
N THR A 358 19.06 -23.74 -13.22
CA THR A 358 18.50 -24.80 -14.05
C THR A 358 18.40 -24.34 -15.51
N GLY A 359 18.43 -25.25 -16.44
CA GLY A 359 18.26 -24.96 -17.86
C GLY A 359 18.47 -26.18 -18.75
N VAL A 360 18.07 -26.04 -20.01
CA VAL A 360 18.23 -27.10 -21.02
C VAL A 360 18.68 -26.48 -22.36
N PHE A 361 19.58 -27.13 -23.05
CA PHE A 361 20.05 -26.71 -24.37
C PHE A 361 19.01 -27.10 -25.45
N THR A 362 18.69 -26.18 -26.38
CA THR A 362 17.70 -26.44 -27.45
C THR A 362 18.27 -27.26 -28.63
N GLY A 363 19.58 -27.33 -28.74
CA GLY A 363 20.28 -27.91 -29.91
C GLY A 363 20.61 -26.84 -30.99
N SER A 364 19.97 -25.71 -30.98
CA SER A 364 20.17 -24.63 -32.00
C SER A 364 21.13 -23.55 -31.53
N ARG A 365 21.58 -22.73 -32.49
CA ARG A 365 22.54 -21.63 -32.24
C ARG A 365 22.03 -20.33 -32.87
N ALA A 366 22.24 -19.23 -32.15
CA ALA A 366 21.96 -17.88 -32.63
C ALA A 366 23.26 -17.18 -33.05
N ILE A 367 23.17 -16.33 -34.06
CA ILE A 367 24.33 -15.60 -34.58
C ILE A 367 24.33 -14.21 -34.01
N ASN A 368 25.41 -13.85 -33.29
CA ASN A 368 25.60 -12.51 -32.74
C ASN A 368 25.78 -11.52 -33.92
N PRO A 369 24.95 -10.48 -34.05
CA PRO A 369 25.00 -9.55 -35.18
C PRO A 369 26.24 -8.65 -35.18
N PHE A 370 27.02 -8.61 -34.08
CA PHE A 370 28.25 -7.81 -33.97
C PHE A 370 29.54 -8.62 -34.15
N THR A 371 29.53 -9.90 -33.75
CA THR A 371 30.73 -10.76 -33.84
C THR A 371 30.66 -11.79 -34.95
N GLY A 372 29.44 -12.10 -35.44
CA GLY A 372 29.20 -13.20 -36.37
C GLY A 372 29.34 -14.59 -35.75
N GLU A 373 29.62 -14.69 -34.45
CA GLU A 373 29.80 -15.97 -33.74
C GLU A 373 28.44 -16.63 -33.48
N ALA A 374 28.41 -17.95 -33.68
CA ALA A 374 27.24 -18.76 -33.38
C ALA A 374 27.27 -19.18 -31.90
N VAL A 375 26.32 -18.71 -31.11
CA VAL A 375 26.18 -18.98 -29.68
C VAL A 375 24.99 -19.91 -29.41
N PRO A 376 25.08 -20.83 -28.43
CA PRO A 376 24.00 -21.79 -28.14
C PRO A 376 22.73 -21.10 -27.58
N ILE A 377 21.59 -21.65 -27.97
CA ILE A 377 20.28 -21.22 -27.47
C ILE A 377 19.83 -22.18 -26.35
N TRP A 378 19.61 -21.64 -25.17
CA TRP A 378 19.15 -22.35 -23.98
C TRP A 378 17.73 -21.98 -23.60
N VAL A 379 17.07 -22.83 -22.82
CA VAL A 379 15.82 -22.52 -22.11
C VAL A 379 16.11 -22.55 -20.63
N SER A 380 15.71 -21.48 -19.91
CA SER A 380 15.90 -21.44 -18.46
C SER A 380 14.81 -20.61 -17.77
N ASP A 381 14.52 -21.02 -16.57
CA ASP A 381 13.45 -20.47 -15.73
C ASP A 381 13.78 -19.07 -15.13
N TYR A 382 15.04 -18.62 -15.18
CA TYR A 382 15.38 -17.26 -14.76
C TYR A 382 14.99 -16.18 -15.79
N VAL A 383 14.60 -16.57 -17.00
CA VAL A 383 14.04 -15.68 -18.02
C VAL A 383 12.53 -15.73 -17.99
N LEU A 384 11.90 -14.55 -17.94
CA LEU A 384 10.45 -14.43 -17.84
C LEU A 384 9.84 -14.00 -19.18
N SER A 385 8.78 -14.67 -19.63
CA SER A 385 8.09 -14.36 -20.88
C SER A 385 7.40 -13.01 -20.86
N GLY A 386 7.01 -12.52 -19.69
CA GLY A 386 6.32 -11.25 -19.51
C GLY A 386 7.24 -10.03 -19.43
N TYR A 387 8.56 -10.20 -19.57
CA TYR A 387 9.51 -9.09 -19.57
C TYR A 387 10.33 -9.08 -20.86
N GLY A 388 10.28 -7.94 -21.56
CA GLY A 388 10.97 -7.80 -22.84
C GLY A 388 10.32 -8.68 -23.92
N THR A 389 11.16 -9.44 -24.62
CA THR A 389 10.74 -10.33 -25.73
C THR A 389 10.62 -11.81 -25.29
N GLY A 390 10.81 -12.10 -24.01
CA GLY A 390 10.94 -13.49 -23.54
C GLY A 390 12.22 -14.19 -23.99
N ALA A 391 13.17 -13.44 -24.52
CA ALA A 391 14.52 -13.88 -24.91
C ALA A 391 15.57 -12.88 -24.45
N ILE A 392 16.68 -13.36 -23.94
CA ILE A 392 17.82 -12.51 -23.53
C ILE A 392 19.10 -12.95 -24.22
N MET A 393 19.98 -11.99 -24.47
CA MET A 393 21.39 -12.23 -24.70
C MET A 393 22.08 -12.37 -23.36
N ALA A 394 22.86 -13.41 -23.16
CA ALA A 394 23.55 -13.64 -21.90
C ALA A 394 25.01 -13.19 -21.96
N VAL A 395 25.38 -12.38 -20.98
CA VAL A 395 26.74 -11.80 -20.84
C VAL A 395 27.30 -12.16 -19.46
N PRO A 396 27.87 -13.35 -19.28
CA PRO A 396 28.28 -13.85 -17.98
C PRO A 396 29.25 -12.97 -17.21
N ALA A 397 30.10 -12.24 -17.90
CA ALA A 397 31.07 -11.36 -17.24
C ALA A 397 30.42 -10.17 -16.52
N HIS A 398 29.21 -9.78 -16.91
CA HIS A 398 28.55 -8.52 -16.47
C HIS A 398 27.09 -8.66 -16.02
N ASP A 399 26.63 -9.89 -15.78
CA ASP A 399 25.35 -10.21 -15.13
C ASP A 399 25.51 -11.43 -14.24
N SER A 400 25.17 -11.31 -12.97
CA SER A 400 25.40 -12.37 -11.96
C SER A 400 24.58 -13.64 -12.21
N ARG A 401 23.40 -13.54 -12.83
CA ARG A 401 22.57 -14.71 -13.18
C ARG A 401 23.16 -15.46 -14.37
N ASP A 402 23.59 -14.71 -15.39
CA ASP A 402 24.28 -15.26 -16.55
C ASP A 402 25.62 -15.89 -16.14
N TYR A 403 26.34 -15.27 -15.19
CA TYR A 403 27.56 -15.81 -14.62
C TYR A 403 27.34 -17.15 -13.92
N ALA A 404 26.37 -17.24 -13.04
CA ALA A 404 26.02 -18.47 -12.34
C ALA A 404 25.63 -19.59 -13.34
N PHE A 405 24.86 -19.23 -14.37
CA PHE A 405 24.47 -20.15 -15.43
C PHE A 405 25.67 -20.65 -16.24
N ALA A 406 26.54 -19.72 -16.67
CA ALA A 406 27.72 -20.05 -17.44
C ALA A 406 28.70 -20.94 -16.66
N ARG A 407 28.90 -20.68 -15.37
CA ARG A 407 29.71 -21.51 -14.47
C ARG A 407 29.09 -22.91 -14.30
N HIS A 408 27.81 -23.02 -14.15
CA HIS A 408 27.10 -24.28 -13.98
C HIS A 408 27.19 -25.18 -15.23
N PHE A 409 27.00 -24.57 -16.41
CA PHE A 409 27.00 -25.31 -17.70
C PHE A 409 28.32 -25.22 -18.46
N ASN A 410 29.39 -24.70 -17.80
CA ASN A 410 30.72 -24.58 -18.37
C ASN A 410 30.75 -23.79 -19.71
N LEU A 411 30.05 -22.66 -19.77
CA LEU A 411 30.01 -21.78 -20.92
C LEU A 411 31.09 -20.68 -20.82
N PRO A 412 31.53 -20.09 -21.96
CA PRO A 412 32.57 -19.05 -21.94
C PRO A 412 32.14 -17.80 -21.20
N ILE A 413 33.12 -17.13 -20.55
CA ILE A 413 32.93 -15.85 -19.86
C ILE A 413 33.98 -14.87 -20.42
N ILE A 414 33.52 -13.80 -21.07
CA ILE A 414 34.34 -12.81 -21.74
C ILE A 414 34.27 -11.46 -21.02
N PRO A 415 35.33 -11.04 -20.30
CA PRO A 415 35.33 -9.73 -19.64
C PRO A 415 35.40 -8.59 -20.66
N LEU A 416 34.58 -7.53 -20.46
CA LEU A 416 34.46 -6.39 -21.36
C LEU A 416 34.87 -5.06 -20.71
N ILE A 417 35.31 -5.06 -19.46
CA ILE A 417 35.76 -3.87 -18.74
C ILE A 417 37.23 -4.05 -18.38
N GLU A 418 38.06 -3.03 -18.64
CA GLU A 418 39.47 -3.06 -18.34
C GLU A 418 39.72 -3.30 -16.85
N GLY A 419 40.57 -4.25 -16.54
CA GLY A 419 41.02 -4.56 -15.18
C GLY A 419 39.97 -5.23 -14.28
N CYS A 420 38.78 -5.59 -14.78
CA CYS A 420 37.81 -6.36 -13.98
C CYS A 420 38.25 -7.82 -13.82
N ASP A 421 38.12 -8.35 -12.61
CA ASP A 421 38.37 -9.77 -12.32
C ASP A 421 37.01 -10.50 -12.28
N VAL A 422 36.80 -11.44 -13.20
CA VAL A 422 35.61 -12.26 -13.31
C VAL A 422 35.87 -13.74 -13.00
N SER A 423 36.95 -14.04 -12.28
CA SER A 423 37.34 -15.41 -11.92
C SER A 423 36.41 -16.06 -10.91
N GLU A 424 35.88 -15.30 -9.95
CA GLU A 424 35.02 -15.77 -8.86
C GLU A 424 33.58 -15.25 -8.94
N GLU A 425 33.39 -14.04 -9.48
CA GLU A 425 32.06 -13.39 -9.61
C GLU A 425 32.01 -12.51 -10.87
N SER A 426 30.78 -12.10 -11.27
CA SER A 426 30.57 -11.16 -12.36
C SER A 426 30.90 -9.72 -11.92
N PHE A 427 31.24 -8.86 -12.88
CA PHE A 427 31.37 -7.43 -12.68
C PHE A 427 30.10 -6.72 -13.20
N ASP A 428 29.09 -6.57 -12.35
CA ASP A 428 27.76 -6.04 -12.74
C ASP A 428 27.70 -4.50 -12.76
N ALA A 429 28.73 -3.82 -12.27
CA ALA A 429 28.77 -2.35 -12.23
C ALA A 429 28.73 -1.76 -13.66
N LYS A 430 27.95 -0.69 -13.80
CA LYS A 430 27.79 0.05 -15.08
C LYS A 430 28.82 1.17 -15.22
N GLU A 431 30.08 0.85 -14.93
CA GLU A 431 31.20 1.80 -14.91
C GLU A 431 32.47 1.16 -15.44
N GLY A 432 33.44 1.98 -15.79
CA GLY A 432 34.72 1.56 -16.32
C GLY A 432 34.90 1.84 -17.81
N VAL A 433 36.03 1.39 -18.33
CA VAL A 433 36.41 1.51 -19.74
C VAL A 433 36.23 0.18 -20.45
N VAL A 434 35.53 0.21 -21.58
CA VAL A 434 35.20 -0.99 -22.35
C VAL A 434 36.44 -1.52 -23.09
N CYS A 435 36.66 -2.83 -23.02
CA CYS A 435 37.67 -3.57 -23.76
C CYS A 435 37.06 -4.81 -24.44
N ASN A 436 37.85 -5.55 -25.20
CA ASN A 436 37.39 -6.77 -25.92
C ASN A 436 36.11 -6.58 -26.78
N SER A 437 35.87 -5.38 -27.27
CA SER A 437 34.65 -5.01 -27.99
C SER A 437 34.94 -4.30 -29.32
N PRO A 438 35.50 -5.01 -30.39
CA PRO A 438 35.80 -6.43 -30.44
C PRO A 438 37.11 -6.85 -29.74
N ARG A 439 37.31 -8.17 -29.59
CA ARG A 439 38.61 -8.73 -29.12
C ARG A 439 39.69 -8.50 -30.19
N GLU A 440 40.91 -8.28 -29.74
CA GLU A 440 42.05 -8.04 -30.64
C GLU A 440 42.39 -9.27 -31.51
N ASP A 441 42.13 -10.48 -31.02
CA ASP A 441 42.41 -11.75 -31.72
C ASP A 441 41.27 -12.20 -32.66
N ALA A 442 40.14 -11.50 -32.66
CA ALA A 442 38.98 -11.80 -33.52
C ALA A 442 39.04 -11.02 -34.83
N ALA A 443 38.74 -11.70 -35.95
CA ALA A 443 38.53 -11.02 -37.22
C ALA A 443 37.35 -10.08 -37.12
N PRO A 444 37.43 -8.81 -37.54
CA PRO A 444 36.31 -7.89 -37.45
C PRO A 444 35.17 -8.34 -38.37
N TYR A 445 34.01 -8.59 -37.78
CA TYR A 445 32.76 -8.93 -38.52
C TYR A 445 32.04 -7.69 -39.02
N ILE A 446 32.12 -6.61 -38.26
CA ILE A 446 31.55 -5.30 -38.59
C ILE A 446 32.58 -4.19 -38.34
N ASP A 447 32.40 -3.06 -39.03
CA ASP A 447 33.23 -1.86 -38.82
C ASP A 447 32.65 -1.02 -37.67
N PHE A 448 32.82 -1.54 -36.45
CA PHE A 448 32.36 -0.91 -35.19
C PHE A 448 33.18 -1.37 -33.99
N SER A 449 33.57 -0.43 -33.13
CA SER A 449 34.33 -0.71 -31.93
C SER A 449 33.89 0.13 -30.74
N LEU A 450 33.86 -0.47 -29.56
CA LEU A 450 33.58 0.17 -28.28
C LEU A 450 34.85 0.29 -27.40
N ASN A 451 35.96 -0.29 -27.82
CA ASN A 451 37.22 -0.28 -27.05
C ASN A 451 37.64 1.15 -26.70
N GLY A 452 38.03 1.37 -25.44
CA GLY A 452 38.43 2.66 -24.92
C GLY A 452 37.33 3.65 -24.57
N LYS A 453 36.06 3.30 -24.79
CA LYS A 453 34.92 4.13 -24.38
C LYS A 453 34.52 3.82 -22.94
N THR A 454 33.95 4.81 -22.24
CA THR A 454 33.26 4.54 -21.00
C THR A 454 31.98 3.74 -21.27
N VAL A 455 31.47 3.00 -20.25
CA VAL A 455 30.23 2.23 -20.39
C VAL A 455 29.07 3.11 -20.90
N LYS A 456 28.94 4.33 -20.40
CA LYS A 456 27.90 5.28 -20.83
C LYS A 456 28.02 5.65 -22.31
N GLU A 457 29.24 5.95 -22.76
CA GLU A 457 29.51 6.26 -24.18
C GLU A 457 29.30 5.04 -25.07
N ALA A 458 29.67 3.86 -24.59
CA ALA A 458 29.49 2.61 -25.31
C ALA A 458 28.01 2.27 -25.51
N ILE A 459 27.18 2.44 -24.49
CA ILE A 459 25.72 2.27 -24.59
C ILE A 459 25.14 3.22 -25.67
N ALA A 460 25.50 4.51 -25.62
CA ALA A 460 25.03 5.50 -26.58
C ALA A 460 25.49 5.18 -28.01
N ALA A 461 26.76 4.80 -28.18
CA ALA A 461 27.31 4.44 -29.48
C ALA A 461 26.65 3.20 -30.08
N THR A 462 26.39 2.16 -29.26
CA THR A 462 25.73 0.94 -29.73
C THR A 462 24.27 1.22 -30.12
N LYS A 463 23.55 2.01 -29.35
CA LYS A 463 22.17 2.42 -29.69
C LYS A 463 22.13 3.10 -31.05
N ALA A 464 22.99 4.10 -31.27
CA ALA A 464 23.06 4.83 -32.54
C ALA A 464 23.45 3.91 -33.70
N TYR A 465 24.38 2.99 -33.51
CA TYR A 465 24.81 2.04 -34.56
C TYR A 465 23.69 1.06 -34.92
N VAL A 466 22.98 0.51 -33.93
CA VAL A 466 21.87 -0.43 -34.15
C VAL A 466 20.77 0.20 -35.01
N GLU A 467 20.37 1.44 -34.72
CA GLU A 467 19.36 2.16 -35.50
C GLU A 467 19.85 2.48 -36.89
N ALA A 468 21.07 3.03 -37.04
CA ALA A 468 21.65 3.42 -38.31
C ALA A 468 21.83 2.23 -39.26
N LYS A 469 22.09 1.04 -38.77
CA LYS A 469 22.30 -0.19 -39.56
C LYS A 469 21.04 -1.06 -39.67
N GLY A 470 19.92 -0.66 -39.08
CA GLY A 470 18.68 -1.45 -39.11
C GLY A 470 18.81 -2.80 -38.42
N LEU A 471 19.72 -2.93 -37.42
CA LEU A 471 19.91 -4.17 -36.62
C LEU A 471 18.89 -4.32 -35.50
N GLY A 472 18.11 -3.28 -35.24
CA GLY A 472 17.11 -3.20 -34.21
C GLY A 472 16.63 -1.76 -34.00
N ARG A 473 16.09 -1.50 -32.82
CA ARG A 473 15.53 -0.19 -32.43
C ARG A 473 15.73 0.11 -30.94
N ILE A 474 15.73 1.41 -30.59
CA ILE A 474 15.64 1.81 -29.20
C ILE A 474 14.18 1.62 -28.75
N LYS A 475 13.98 1.02 -27.61
CA LYS A 475 12.65 0.74 -27.05
C LYS A 475 12.57 1.06 -25.58
N VAL A 476 11.45 1.63 -25.18
CA VAL A 476 11.07 1.75 -23.77
C VAL A 476 10.18 0.56 -23.41
N ASN A 477 10.63 -0.24 -22.48
CA ASN A 477 9.85 -1.32 -21.90
C ASN A 477 9.26 -0.89 -20.58
N ILE A 478 8.03 -1.31 -20.35
CA ILE A 478 7.29 -1.16 -19.11
C ILE A 478 7.01 -2.56 -18.57
N ARG A 479 7.37 -2.80 -17.30
CA ARG A 479 7.08 -4.08 -16.65
C ARG A 479 5.64 -4.17 -16.15
N LEU A 480 5.02 -3.02 -15.85
CA LEU A 480 3.63 -2.96 -15.44
C LEU A 480 2.75 -3.61 -16.52
N ARG A 481 1.98 -4.59 -16.11
CA ARG A 481 1.03 -5.30 -16.97
C ARG A 481 -0.37 -4.74 -16.82
N ASP A 482 -1.20 -4.94 -17.83
CA ASP A 482 -2.61 -4.64 -17.76
C ASP A 482 -3.27 -5.44 -16.64
N ALA A 483 -4.22 -4.82 -15.96
CA ALA A 483 -4.89 -5.44 -14.83
C ALA A 483 -5.91 -6.48 -15.31
N ILE A 484 -5.83 -7.70 -14.80
CA ILE A 484 -6.88 -8.70 -14.95
C ILE A 484 -8.06 -8.24 -14.11
N PHE A 485 -9.19 -7.98 -14.78
CA PHE A 485 -10.29 -7.21 -14.20
C PHE A 485 -11.58 -8.00 -14.03
N SER A 486 -11.62 -9.28 -14.36
CA SER A 486 -12.80 -10.12 -14.13
C SER A 486 -12.56 -11.19 -13.08
N ARG A 487 -13.64 -11.53 -12.34
CA ARG A 487 -13.68 -12.59 -11.34
C ARG A 487 -14.87 -13.49 -11.57
N GLN A 488 -14.66 -14.78 -11.45
CA GLN A 488 -15.71 -15.80 -11.56
C GLN A 488 -16.41 -15.97 -10.22
N ARG A 489 -16.96 -14.85 -9.71
CA ARG A 489 -17.60 -14.72 -8.39
C ARG A 489 -19.01 -14.15 -8.53
N TYR A 490 -19.85 -14.44 -7.56
CA TYR A 490 -21.15 -13.82 -7.43
C TYR A 490 -21.06 -12.45 -6.74
N TRP A 491 -20.40 -12.40 -5.57
CA TRP A 491 -20.37 -11.22 -4.72
C TRP A 491 -19.32 -10.20 -5.21
N GLY A 492 -19.71 -9.42 -6.20
CA GLY A 492 -18.91 -8.39 -6.86
C GLY A 492 -19.78 -7.50 -7.73
N GLU A 493 -19.23 -6.41 -8.21
CA GLU A 493 -19.92 -5.48 -9.09
C GLU A 493 -20.15 -6.12 -10.47
N PRO A 494 -21.41 -6.15 -10.98
CA PRO A 494 -21.68 -6.71 -12.31
C PRO A 494 -21.11 -5.86 -13.43
N PHE A 495 -20.65 -6.48 -14.50
CA PHE A 495 -20.25 -5.78 -15.71
C PHE A 495 -21.45 -5.27 -16.51
N PRO A 496 -21.40 -4.04 -17.05
CA PRO A 496 -22.48 -3.47 -17.84
C PRO A 496 -22.36 -3.85 -19.34
N PHE A 497 -22.13 -5.15 -19.62
CA PHE A 497 -21.91 -5.64 -20.98
C PHE A 497 -22.77 -6.87 -21.30
N TYR A 498 -23.24 -6.93 -22.54
CA TYR A 498 -23.88 -8.10 -23.14
C TYR A 498 -23.09 -8.57 -24.37
N TYR A 499 -23.32 -9.76 -24.84
CA TYR A 499 -22.57 -10.37 -25.94
C TYR A 499 -23.44 -10.56 -27.16
N LYS A 500 -23.11 -9.86 -28.27
CA LYS A 500 -23.72 -9.98 -29.58
C LYS A 500 -22.78 -10.72 -30.50
N ASN A 501 -23.16 -11.92 -30.95
CA ASN A 501 -22.28 -12.79 -31.75
C ASN A 501 -20.88 -13.03 -31.12
N GLY A 502 -20.80 -13.12 -29.80
CA GLY A 502 -19.57 -13.34 -29.09
C GLY A 502 -18.72 -12.07 -28.80
N HIS A 503 -19.16 -10.90 -29.29
CA HIS A 503 -18.47 -9.62 -29.07
C HIS A 503 -19.16 -8.80 -27.98
N PRO A 504 -18.44 -8.29 -26.98
CA PRO A 504 -19.02 -7.51 -25.91
C PRO A 504 -19.54 -6.16 -26.42
N GLN A 505 -20.71 -5.78 -25.95
CA GLN A 505 -21.37 -4.51 -26.24
C GLN A 505 -21.77 -3.85 -24.92
N ALA A 506 -21.57 -2.53 -24.84
CA ALA A 506 -21.95 -1.78 -23.64
C ALA A 506 -23.47 -1.54 -23.60
N VAL A 507 -24.08 -1.80 -22.44
CA VAL A 507 -25.49 -1.40 -22.25
C VAL A 507 -25.60 0.12 -22.28
N PRO A 508 -26.76 0.70 -22.64
CA PRO A 508 -26.96 2.14 -22.58
C PRO A 508 -26.73 2.69 -21.17
N GLU A 509 -26.17 3.88 -21.07
CA GLU A 509 -25.89 4.55 -19.81
C GLU A 509 -27.15 4.74 -18.94
N THR A 510 -28.28 4.95 -19.61
CA THR A 510 -29.60 5.08 -18.96
C THR A 510 -30.13 3.81 -18.31
N ALA A 511 -29.54 2.65 -18.62
CA ALA A 511 -29.89 1.37 -18.02
C ALA A 511 -29.12 1.06 -16.75
N LEU A 512 -28.12 1.86 -16.41
CA LEU A 512 -27.34 1.70 -15.19
C LEU A 512 -28.11 2.17 -13.94
N PRO A 513 -27.93 1.52 -12.78
CA PRO A 513 -27.08 0.35 -12.56
C PRO A 513 -27.74 -0.95 -13.02
N LEU A 514 -26.96 -1.87 -13.61
CA LEU A 514 -27.36 -3.26 -13.70
C LEU A 514 -27.20 -3.88 -12.32
N LYS A 515 -28.32 -4.20 -11.66
CA LYS A 515 -28.30 -4.75 -10.30
C LYS A 515 -27.86 -6.20 -10.31
N LEU A 516 -27.06 -6.56 -9.31
CA LEU A 516 -26.66 -7.96 -9.09
C LEU A 516 -27.90 -8.85 -8.93
N PRO A 517 -28.09 -9.87 -9.79
CA PRO A 517 -29.29 -10.70 -9.74
C PRO A 517 -29.28 -11.69 -8.60
N GLU A 518 -30.45 -12.17 -8.19
CA GLU A 518 -30.57 -13.32 -7.31
C GLU A 518 -30.12 -14.60 -8.03
N VAL A 519 -29.43 -15.49 -7.30
CA VAL A 519 -28.99 -16.80 -7.80
C VAL A 519 -29.42 -17.92 -6.86
N SER A 520 -29.67 -19.09 -7.42
CA SER A 520 -30.00 -20.27 -6.62
C SER A 520 -28.80 -20.89 -5.92
N LYS A 521 -27.58 -20.63 -6.43
CA LYS A 521 -26.31 -21.15 -5.91
C LYS A 521 -25.18 -20.13 -6.14
N PHE A 522 -24.27 -20.00 -5.17
CA PHE A 522 -23.09 -19.14 -5.25
C PHE A 522 -21.85 -19.84 -5.82
N LEU A 523 -22.00 -21.09 -6.24
CA LEU A 523 -20.99 -21.89 -6.91
C LEU A 523 -21.15 -21.78 -8.44
N PRO A 524 -20.09 -22.08 -9.21
CA PRO A 524 -20.19 -22.20 -10.66
C PRO A 524 -21.33 -23.16 -11.09
N THR A 525 -21.81 -22.95 -12.31
CA THR A 525 -22.82 -23.84 -12.92
C THR A 525 -22.24 -25.25 -13.18
N SER A 526 -23.08 -26.21 -13.47
CA SER A 526 -22.67 -27.57 -13.83
C SER A 526 -21.81 -27.61 -15.11
N SER A 527 -21.93 -26.59 -15.98
CA SER A 527 -21.11 -26.41 -17.19
C SER A 527 -19.81 -25.66 -16.92
N GLY A 528 -19.52 -25.24 -15.68
CA GLY A 528 -18.32 -24.51 -15.30
C GLY A 528 -18.37 -22.98 -15.54
N GLU A 529 -19.54 -22.44 -15.85
CA GLU A 529 -19.75 -21.00 -15.96
C GLU A 529 -19.71 -20.35 -14.56
N PRO A 530 -19.37 -19.04 -14.47
CA PRO A 530 -19.42 -18.30 -13.22
C PRO A 530 -20.79 -18.36 -12.52
N PRO A 531 -20.87 -18.10 -11.21
CA PRO A 531 -22.13 -18.20 -10.44
C PRO A 531 -23.31 -17.41 -11.00
N LEU A 532 -23.11 -16.30 -11.71
CA LEU A 532 -24.16 -15.54 -12.39
C LEU A 532 -24.88 -16.36 -13.48
N GLY A 533 -24.27 -17.43 -13.99
CA GLY A 533 -24.91 -18.36 -14.90
C GLY A 533 -26.08 -19.12 -14.25
N ASN A 534 -26.21 -19.12 -12.91
CA ASN A 534 -27.35 -19.67 -12.19
C ASN A 534 -28.53 -18.69 -12.06
N ALA A 535 -28.40 -17.46 -12.56
CA ALA A 535 -29.45 -16.45 -12.46
C ALA A 535 -30.59 -16.71 -13.45
N GLU A 536 -31.85 -16.71 -12.96
CA GLU A 536 -33.02 -16.88 -13.80
C GLU A 536 -33.31 -15.64 -14.68
N ARG A 537 -32.89 -14.45 -14.21
CA ARG A 537 -33.11 -13.18 -14.87
C ARG A 537 -31.78 -12.45 -15.06
N TRP A 538 -31.06 -12.81 -16.13
CA TRP A 538 -29.76 -12.22 -16.46
C TRP A 538 -29.50 -12.31 -17.96
N ALA A 539 -30.39 -11.69 -18.74
CA ALA A 539 -30.25 -11.51 -20.19
C ALA A 539 -30.63 -10.07 -20.58
N TRP A 540 -30.10 -9.60 -21.68
CA TRP A 540 -30.29 -8.23 -22.15
C TRP A 540 -31.24 -8.19 -23.34
N ASP A 541 -32.35 -7.50 -23.19
CA ASP A 541 -33.24 -7.15 -24.29
C ASP A 541 -32.78 -5.84 -24.92
N GLU A 542 -32.24 -5.94 -26.14
CA GLU A 542 -31.63 -4.79 -26.83
C GLU A 542 -32.68 -3.76 -27.25
N GLU A 543 -33.87 -4.21 -27.66
CA GLU A 543 -34.95 -3.33 -28.13
C GLU A 543 -35.58 -2.54 -26.96
N ASN A 544 -35.82 -3.19 -25.84
CA ASN A 544 -36.46 -2.59 -24.68
C ASN A 544 -35.43 -2.01 -23.68
N ALA A 545 -34.11 -2.18 -23.93
CA ALA A 545 -33.02 -1.71 -23.07
C ALA A 545 -33.19 -2.11 -21.59
N CYS A 546 -33.48 -3.37 -21.34
CA CYS A 546 -33.71 -3.87 -19.98
C CYS A 546 -33.21 -5.32 -19.79
N VAL A 547 -33.02 -5.70 -18.51
CA VAL A 547 -32.71 -7.06 -18.12
C VAL A 547 -33.99 -7.90 -18.11
N VAL A 548 -33.94 -9.06 -18.78
CA VAL A 548 -35.05 -10.01 -18.89
C VAL A 548 -34.63 -11.41 -18.45
N ASP A 549 -35.58 -12.37 -18.50
CA ASP A 549 -35.31 -13.75 -18.10
C ASP A 549 -34.31 -14.42 -19.04
N THR A 550 -33.40 -15.17 -18.48
CA THR A 550 -32.28 -15.84 -19.19
C THR A 550 -32.79 -16.83 -20.25
N ASN A 551 -33.94 -17.43 -20.05
CA ASN A 551 -34.56 -18.35 -21.02
C ASN A 551 -35.06 -17.68 -22.31
N LYS A 552 -35.06 -16.33 -22.38
CA LYS A 552 -35.47 -15.54 -23.56
C LYS A 552 -34.32 -15.29 -24.53
N ILE A 553 -33.10 -15.71 -24.21
CA ILE A 553 -31.93 -15.51 -25.07
C ILE A 553 -32.17 -16.19 -26.41
N ASP A 554 -32.20 -15.39 -27.48
CA ASP A 554 -32.37 -15.83 -28.87
C ASP A 554 -31.18 -15.44 -29.74
N ASN A 555 -30.24 -14.64 -29.21
CA ASN A 555 -29.08 -14.04 -29.92
C ASN A 555 -29.45 -13.20 -31.17
N VAL A 556 -30.69 -12.69 -31.21
CA VAL A 556 -31.19 -11.81 -32.26
C VAL A 556 -31.71 -10.50 -31.65
N HIS A 557 -32.52 -10.58 -30.60
CA HIS A 557 -33.10 -9.46 -29.86
C HIS A 557 -32.71 -9.48 -28.39
N VAL A 558 -32.53 -10.69 -27.84
CA VAL A 558 -32.14 -10.90 -26.45
C VAL A 558 -30.81 -11.63 -26.38
N PHE A 559 -29.87 -11.03 -25.69
CA PHE A 559 -28.46 -11.44 -25.63
C PHE A 559 -28.02 -11.83 -24.22
N PRO A 560 -27.01 -12.71 -24.07
CA PRO A 560 -26.45 -13.04 -22.76
C PRO A 560 -25.68 -11.83 -22.20
N LEU A 561 -25.86 -11.56 -20.91
CA LEU A 561 -25.04 -10.63 -20.13
C LEU A 561 -23.75 -11.30 -19.65
N GLU A 562 -22.73 -10.47 -19.36
CA GLU A 562 -21.47 -10.94 -18.77
C GLU A 562 -21.72 -11.68 -17.45
N LEU A 563 -21.08 -12.83 -17.27
CA LEU A 563 -21.29 -13.70 -16.11
C LEU A 563 -20.22 -13.52 -15.02
N SER A 564 -19.09 -12.90 -15.34
CA SER A 564 -18.08 -12.53 -14.33
C SER A 564 -18.44 -11.21 -13.64
N THR A 565 -17.84 -10.97 -12.49
CA THR A 565 -17.96 -9.70 -11.76
C THR A 565 -16.61 -8.99 -11.71
N MET A 566 -16.63 -7.70 -11.41
CA MET A 566 -15.42 -6.91 -11.26
C MET A 566 -14.70 -7.27 -9.95
N PRO A 567 -13.37 -7.11 -9.88
CA PRO A 567 -12.64 -7.30 -8.63
C PRO A 567 -12.99 -6.22 -7.61
N GLY A 568 -12.78 -6.51 -6.30
CA GLY A 568 -13.06 -5.56 -5.23
C GLY A 568 -12.38 -4.19 -5.40
N PHE A 569 -11.18 -4.15 -6.00
CA PHE A 569 -10.49 -2.88 -6.25
C PHE A 569 -11.18 -1.96 -7.28
N ALA A 570 -12.17 -2.45 -8.02
CA ALA A 570 -12.95 -1.60 -8.91
C ALA A 570 -13.73 -0.54 -8.12
N GLY A 571 -14.46 -0.96 -7.09
CA GLY A 571 -15.24 -0.07 -6.23
C GLY A 571 -14.36 0.86 -5.41
N SER A 572 -13.21 0.41 -4.95
CA SER A 572 -12.30 1.21 -4.13
C SER A 572 -11.41 2.19 -4.93
N SER A 573 -11.43 2.15 -6.26
CA SER A 573 -10.52 2.98 -7.06
C SER A 573 -10.90 4.46 -7.13
N ALA A 574 -12.20 4.80 -7.05
CA ALA A 574 -12.68 6.19 -7.16
C ALA A 574 -13.60 6.63 -6.00
N TYR A 575 -13.61 5.91 -4.89
CA TYR A 575 -14.52 6.18 -3.77
C TYR A 575 -14.32 7.56 -3.15
N TYR A 576 -13.11 8.10 -3.16
CA TYR A 576 -12.79 9.44 -2.68
C TYR A 576 -13.55 10.54 -3.45
N LEU A 577 -13.83 10.35 -4.74
CA LEU A 577 -14.67 11.28 -5.51
C LEU A 577 -16.14 11.17 -5.09
N ARG A 578 -16.62 9.95 -4.87
CA ARG A 578 -18.01 9.73 -4.46
C ARG A 578 -18.32 10.32 -3.10
N TYR A 579 -17.36 10.30 -2.16
CA TYR A 579 -17.52 10.96 -0.86
C TYR A 579 -17.74 12.49 -0.95
N MET A 580 -17.26 13.12 -2.01
CA MET A 580 -17.46 14.56 -2.21
C MET A 580 -18.93 14.91 -2.46
N ASP A 581 -19.69 13.96 -3.08
CA ASP A 581 -21.08 14.18 -3.49
C ASP A 581 -21.87 12.86 -3.54
N PRO A 582 -22.04 12.16 -2.39
CA PRO A 582 -22.51 10.78 -2.38
C PRO A 582 -23.99 10.60 -2.76
N SER A 583 -24.79 11.63 -2.65
CA SER A 583 -26.22 11.60 -3.00
C SER A 583 -26.51 12.06 -4.43
N ASN A 584 -25.51 12.45 -5.20
CA ASN A 584 -25.71 12.83 -6.60
C ASN A 584 -26.03 11.59 -7.46
N ASN A 585 -27.19 11.58 -8.07
CA ASN A 585 -27.64 10.49 -8.94
C ASN A 585 -27.52 10.81 -10.44
N THR A 586 -26.98 11.97 -10.79
CA THR A 586 -26.76 12.40 -12.19
C THR A 586 -25.30 12.40 -12.61
N ALA A 587 -24.38 12.41 -11.65
CA ALA A 587 -22.93 12.36 -11.88
C ALA A 587 -22.22 11.62 -10.71
N LEU A 588 -21.04 11.05 -10.98
CA LEU A 588 -20.17 10.49 -9.94
C LEU A 588 -19.85 11.52 -8.87
N VAL A 589 -19.55 12.74 -9.29
CA VAL A 589 -19.36 13.92 -8.48
C VAL A 589 -19.84 15.14 -9.27
N GLY A 590 -20.60 16.01 -8.65
CA GLY A 590 -21.05 17.27 -9.25
C GLY A 590 -19.88 18.24 -9.43
N GLU A 591 -19.98 19.11 -10.42
CA GLU A 591 -18.94 20.08 -10.77
C GLU A 591 -18.56 20.98 -9.59
N GLU A 592 -19.54 21.51 -8.86
CA GLU A 592 -19.30 22.36 -7.70
C GLU A 592 -18.54 21.62 -6.59
N ALA A 593 -18.97 20.41 -6.25
CA ALA A 593 -18.32 19.59 -5.23
C ALA A 593 -16.91 19.18 -5.64
N GLY A 594 -16.73 18.77 -6.89
CA GLY A 594 -15.45 18.39 -7.46
C GLY A 594 -14.45 19.54 -7.45
N HIS A 595 -14.87 20.76 -7.84
CA HIS A 595 -14.01 21.94 -7.84
C HIS A 595 -13.74 22.51 -6.45
N TYR A 596 -14.63 22.30 -5.48
CA TYR A 596 -14.40 22.72 -4.11
C TYR A 596 -13.47 21.77 -3.36
N TRP A 597 -13.77 20.47 -3.36
CA TRP A 597 -12.97 19.47 -2.63
C TRP A 597 -11.71 19.05 -3.37
N ARG A 598 -11.70 19.11 -4.68
CA ARG A 598 -10.60 18.83 -5.63
C ARG A 598 -10.05 17.40 -5.49
N ASN A 599 -9.03 17.18 -4.69
CA ASN A 599 -8.47 15.89 -4.34
C ASN A 599 -8.27 15.76 -2.83
N VAL A 600 -7.86 14.58 -2.39
CA VAL A 600 -7.59 14.31 -0.98
C VAL A 600 -6.31 15.03 -0.55
N ASP A 601 -6.39 15.87 0.50
CA ASP A 601 -5.24 16.59 1.03
C ASP A 601 -4.34 15.69 1.87
N LEU A 602 -4.93 14.81 2.69
CA LEU A 602 -4.23 13.82 3.51
C LEU A 602 -4.90 12.46 3.36
N TYR A 603 -4.15 11.48 2.89
CA TYR A 603 -4.58 10.09 2.77
C TYR A 603 -3.77 9.20 3.71
N VAL A 604 -4.46 8.41 4.54
CA VAL A 604 -3.84 7.52 5.52
C VAL A 604 -4.23 6.07 5.24
N GLY A 605 -3.23 5.20 5.11
CA GLY A 605 -3.47 3.79 4.84
C GLY A 605 -2.19 2.96 4.80
N GLY A 606 -2.33 1.63 4.76
CA GLY A 606 -1.22 0.70 4.81
C GLY A 606 -0.31 0.73 3.57
N SER A 607 0.97 0.52 3.77
CA SER A 607 1.97 0.46 2.69
C SER A 607 1.83 -0.78 1.79
N GLU A 608 1.12 -1.81 2.24
CA GLU A 608 0.80 -3.01 1.47
C GLU A 608 -0.03 -2.73 0.22
N HIS A 609 -0.69 -1.58 0.18
CA HIS A 609 -1.49 -1.12 -0.97
C HIS A 609 -0.70 -0.35 -2.03
N ALA A 610 0.62 -0.20 -1.86
CA ALA A 610 1.50 0.58 -2.75
C ALA A 610 1.42 0.16 -4.22
N THR A 611 1.41 -1.14 -4.49
CA THR A 611 1.42 -1.73 -5.84
C THR A 611 0.05 -2.21 -6.33
N GLY A 612 -0.97 -2.17 -5.46
CA GLY A 612 -2.36 -2.52 -5.78
C GLY A 612 -3.25 -1.28 -5.83
N HIS A 613 -4.00 -1.06 -4.73
CA HIS A 613 -5.00 0.00 -4.63
C HIS A 613 -4.49 1.39 -5.07
N LEU A 614 -3.28 1.80 -4.65
CA LEU A 614 -2.76 3.13 -5.01
C LEU A 614 -2.48 3.28 -6.51
N ILE A 615 -1.96 2.24 -7.17
CA ILE A 615 -1.77 2.24 -8.63
C ILE A 615 -3.13 2.32 -9.35
N TYR A 616 -4.10 1.51 -8.93
CA TYR A 616 -5.42 1.50 -9.57
C TYR A 616 -6.20 2.79 -9.33
N SER A 617 -6.16 3.37 -8.14
CA SER A 617 -6.78 4.66 -7.85
C SER A 617 -6.16 5.79 -8.69
N ARG A 618 -4.84 5.81 -8.84
CA ARG A 618 -4.14 6.80 -9.65
C ARG A 618 -4.47 6.64 -11.14
N PHE A 619 -4.49 5.40 -11.64
CA PHE A 619 -4.92 5.09 -13.01
C PHE A 619 -6.37 5.55 -13.26
N TRP A 620 -7.29 5.16 -12.37
CA TRP A 620 -8.71 5.50 -12.47
C TRP A 620 -8.94 7.01 -12.45
N ASN A 621 -8.24 7.70 -11.54
CA ASN A 621 -8.31 9.16 -11.46
C ASN A 621 -7.80 9.86 -12.72
N LYS A 622 -6.69 9.39 -13.30
CA LYS A 622 -6.16 9.93 -14.54
C LYS A 622 -7.12 9.74 -15.71
N PHE A 623 -7.79 8.60 -15.78
CA PHE A 623 -8.84 8.36 -16.75
C PHE A 623 -10.04 9.32 -16.54
N LEU A 624 -10.50 9.47 -15.31
CA LEU A 624 -11.58 10.41 -14.98
C LEU A 624 -11.18 11.88 -15.17
N PHE A 625 -9.91 12.20 -15.00
CA PHE A 625 -9.34 13.50 -15.35
C PHE A 625 -9.40 13.75 -16.86
N ASP A 626 -9.06 12.78 -17.66
CA ASP A 626 -9.15 12.85 -19.12
C ASP A 626 -10.61 13.06 -19.59
N LEU A 627 -11.59 12.53 -18.86
CA LEU A 627 -13.02 12.75 -19.09
C LEU A 627 -13.54 14.10 -18.55
N GLY A 628 -12.73 14.85 -17.80
CA GLY A 628 -13.15 16.09 -17.14
C GLY A 628 -14.00 15.89 -15.88
N THR A 629 -14.13 14.65 -15.39
CA THR A 629 -14.88 14.33 -14.16
C THR A 629 -14.08 14.66 -12.90
N SER A 630 -12.78 14.33 -12.88
CA SER A 630 -11.83 14.78 -11.87
C SER A 630 -11.14 16.05 -12.31
N CYS A 631 -11.00 17.04 -11.44
CA CYS A 631 -10.30 18.29 -11.75
C CYS A 631 -8.80 18.25 -11.44
N GLU A 632 -8.31 17.16 -10.86
CA GLU A 632 -6.90 16.93 -10.53
C GLU A 632 -6.39 15.64 -11.15
N ASP A 633 -5.16 15.65 -11.65
CA ASP A 633 -4.54 14.46 -12.27
C ASP A 633 -4.09 13.42 -11.23
N GLU A 634 -3.83 13.81 -9.99
CA GLU A 634 -3.51 12.92 -8.88
C GLU A 634 -4.59 12.96 -7.79
N PRO A 635 -5.03 11.78 -7.28
CA PRO A 635 -6.12 11.71 -6.31
C PRO A 635 -5.72 12.13 -4.90
N PHE A 636 -4.45 11.92 -4.50
CA PHE A 636 -3.96 12.06 -3.13
C PHE A 636 -2.70 12.92 -3.09
N LYS A 637 -2.78 14.09 -2.43
CA LYS A 637 -1.63 15.01 -2.33
C LYS A 637 -0.56 14.47 -1.41
N LYS A 638 -0.94 14.17 -0.16
CA LYS A 638 -0.05 13.65 0.87
C LYS A 638 -0.48 12.27 1.30
N MET A 639 0.46 11.35 1.39
CA MET A 639 0.24 9.99 1.86
C MET A 639 1.03 9.71 3.13
N ILE A 640 0.35 9.21 4.14
CA ILE A 640 0.97 8.68 5.36
C ILE A 640 0.67 7.19 5.44
N ASN A 641 1.74 6.40 5.43
CA ASN A 641 1.64 4.97 5.67
C ASN A 641 1.88 4.69 7.15
N GLN A 642 0.83 4.24 7.85
CA GLN A 642 1.01 3.76 9.22
C GLN A 642 1.70 2.39 9.21
N GLY A 643 2.51 2.14 10.26
CA GLY A 643 3.02 0.82 10.56
C GLY A 643 1.92 -0.12 11.07
N MET A 644 2.24 -1.38 11.24
CA MET A 644 1.30 -2.36 11.78
C MET A 644 1.42 -2.47 13.30
N ILE A 645 0.28 -2.59 13.98
CA ILE A 645 0.26 -3.13 15.33
C ILE A 645 0.43 -4.64 15.23
N GLN A 646 1.48 -5.15 15.84
CA GLN A 646 1.79 -6.58 15.85
C GLN A 646 1.21 -7.23 17.13
N GLY A 647 0.78 -8.47 16.98
CA GLY A 647 0.32 -9.29 18.10
C GLY A 647 1.48 -10.07 18.74
N ARG A 648 1.37 -10.33 20.02
CA ARG A 648 2.21 -11.31 20.68
C ARG A 648 1.50 -12.65 20.61
N SER A 649 2.01 -13.56 19.76
CA SER A 649 1.52 -14.93 19.69
C SER A 649 2.12 -15.78 20.80
N ASN A 650 1.33 -16.70 21.34
CA ASN A 650 1.83 -17.73 22.24
C ASN A 650 1.79 -19.11 21.55
N PHE A 651 2.70 -19.97 21.96
CA PHE A 651 2.85 -21.32 21.39
C PHE A 651 2.80 -22.38 22.45
N VAL A 652 2.10 -23.47 22.15
CA VAL A 652 2.21 -24.73 22.84
C VAL A 652 2.97 -25.73 21.95
N TYR A 653 3.67 -26.68 22.54
CA TYR A 653 4.57 -27.58 21.83
C TYR A 653 4.02 -29.02 21.90
N ARG A 654 3.45 -29.47 20.80
CA ARG A 654 2.90 -30.82 20.67
C ARG A 654 4.01 -31.80 20.37
N ILE A 655 4.14 -32.86 21.16
CA ILE A 655 5.04 -33.97 20.86
C ILE A 655 4.51 -34.72 19.63
N LYS A 656 5.40 -34.99 18.68
CA LYS A 656 5.08 -35.60 17.38
C LYS A 656 4.25 -36.85 17.55
N ASP A 657 3.21 -36.98 16.73
CA ASP A 657 2.29 -38.11 16.68
C ASP A 657 1.55 -38.44 17.99
N THR A 658 1.47 -37.48 18.92
CA THR A 658 0.74 -37.63 20.19
C THR A 658 -0.25 -36.48 20.43
N ASN A 659 -1.09 -36.57 21.48
CA ASN A 659 -1.88 -35.48 22.01
C ASN A 659 -1.30 -34.94 23.33
N THR A 660 0.04 -35.03 23.48
CA THR A 660 0.77 -34.57 24.65
C THR A 660 1.51 -33.28 24.33
N PHE A 661 1.42 -32.29 25.19
CA PHE A 661 2.04 -30.99 25.07
C PHE A 661 3.10 -30.79 26.13
N VAL A 662 4.30 -30.36 25.75
CA VAL A 662 5.42 -30.13 26.65
C VAL A 662 5.70 -28.63 26.82
N SER A 663 5.94 -28.23 28.07
CA SER A 663 6.27 -26.84 28.44
C SER A 663 7.58 -26.36 27.79
N LEU A 664 7.68 -25.06 27.54
CA LEU A 664 8.76 -24.40 26.82
C LEU A 664 10.17 -24.85 27.23
N GLY A 665 10.48 -24.88 28.52
CA GLY A 665 11.81 -25.22 29.02
C GLY A 665 12.20 -26.70 28.88
N LEU A 666 11.23 -27.56 28.57
CA LEU A 666 11.44 -28.99 28.41
C LEU A 666 11.34 -29.45 26.94
N LYS A 667 10.98 -28.57 26.02
CA LYS A 667 10.69 -28.90 24.63
C LYS A 667 11.84 -29.56 23.89
N ASP A 668 13.09 -29.17 24.20
CA ASP A 668 14.29 -29.67 23.50
C ASP A 668 14.61 -31.15 23.82
N GLN A 669 13.89 -31.75 24.77
CA GLN A 669 13.99 -33.17 25.08
C GLN A 669 13.10 -34.04 24.17
N TYR A 670 12.27 -33.43 23.32
CA TYR A 670 11.28 -34.12 22.49
C TYR A 670 11.30 -33.57 21.07
N GLU A 671 10.84 -34.38 20.10
CA GLU A 671 10.52 -33.87 18.77
C GLU A 671 9.13 -33.22 18.83
N VAL A 672 9.08 -31.89 18.69
CA VAL A 672 7.86 -31.13 18.90
C VAL A 672 7.47 -30.31 17.69
N THR A 673 6.16 -30.07 17.55
CA THR A 673 5.57 -29.10 16.60
C THR A 673 4.99 -27.94 17.40
N PRO A 674 5.40 -26.67 17.14
CA PRO A 674 4.80 -25.51 17.75
C PRO A 674 3.40 -25.28 17.16
N ILE A 675 2.43 -24.98 18.02
CA ILE A 675 1.05 -24.68 17.64
C ILE A 675 0.65 -23.37 18.31
N HIS A 676 0.11 -22.43 17.54
CA HIS A 676 -0.45 -21.20 18.05
C HIS A 676 -1.61 -21.48 19.00
N VAL A 677 -1.65 -20.77 20.12
CA VAL A 677 -2.72 -20.88 21.11
C VAL A 677 -3.37 -19.52 21.30
N ASP A 678 -4.68 -19.53 21.59
CA ASP A 678 -5.42 -18.29 21.84
C ASP A 678 -4.82 -17.53 23.03
N VAL A 679 -4.42 -16.29 22.79
CA VAL A 679 -3.78 -15.43 23.80
C VAL A 679 -4.70 -15.15 25.00
N ASN A 680 -6.01 -15.32 24.86
CA ASN A 680 -6.99 -15.10 25.93
C ASN A 680 -6.99 -16.22 26.98
N ILE A 681 -6.40 -17.37 26.69
CA ILE A 681 -6.23 -18.49 27.64
C ILE A 681 -4.78 -18.62 28.13
N VAL A 682 -3.97 -17.58 27.93
CA VAL A 682 -2.58 -17.49 28.39
C VAL A 682 -2.42 -16.22 29.25
N ALA A 683 -1.88 -16.36 30.46
CA ALA A 683 -1.60 -15.23 31.34
C ALA A 683 -0.12 -15.23 31.74
N ASN A 684 0.62 -14.18 31.42
CA ASN A 684 2.07 -14.08 31.66
C ASN A 684 2.84 -15.33 31.20
N ASP A 685 2.55 -15.77 29.98
CA ASP A 685 3.08 -16.97 29.33
C ASP A 685 2.71 -18.30 30.01
N VAL A 686 1.85 -18.29 31.02
CA VAL A 686 1.31 -19.51 31.65
C VAL A 686 -0.03 -19.86 31.01
N LEU A 687 -0.13 -21.08 30.49
CA LEU A 687 -1.34 -21.61 29.87
C LEU A 687 -2.37 -22.00 30.94
N ASP A 688 -3.62 -21.59 30.73
CA ASP A 688 -4.77 -22.22 31.37
C ASP A 688 -5.06 -23.56 30.70
N VAL A 689 -4.60 -24.65 31.33
CA VAL A 689 -4.67 -26.01 30.77
C VAL A 689 -6.12 -26.47 30.60
N GLU A 690 -7.02 -26.13 31.52
CA GLU A 690 -8.42 -26.51 31.38
C GLU A 690 -9.15 -25.73 30.32
N ALA A 691 -8.87 -24.43 30.18
CA ALA A 691 -9.38 -23.62 29.11
C ALA A 691 -8.87 -24.12 27.72
N PHE A 692 -7.61 -24.57 27.66
CA PHE A 692 -7.05 -25.14 26.42
C PHE A 692 -7.74 -26.46 26.03
N LYS A 693 -8.02 -27.35 26.97
CA LYS A 693 -8.78 -28.58 26.71
C LYS A 693 -10.21 -28.28 26.19
N ALA A 694 -10.82 -27.23 26.71
CA ALA A 694 -12.15 -26.80 26.29
C ALA A 694 -12.17 -25.99 25.00
N TRP A 695 -11.02 -25.46 24.59
CA TRP A 695 -10.92 -24.55 23.42
C TRP A 695 -11.26 -25.24 22.10
N ARG A 696 -10.82 -26.50 21.94
CA ARG A 696 -11.11 -27.29 20.73
C ARG A 696 -11.37 -28.74 21.07
N PRO A 697 -12.31 -29.41 20.36
CA PRO A 697 -12.63 -30.79 20.60
C PRO A 697 -11.42 -31.74 20.54
N GLU A 698 -10.46 -31.49 19.66
CA GLU A 698 -9.26 -32.31 19.47
C GLU A 698 -8.29 -32.26 20.68
N TYR A 699 -8.43 -31.29 21.57
CA TYR A 699 -7.60 -31.11 22.75
C TYR A 699 -8.26 -31.52 24.05
N ASN A 700 -9.50 -32.01 24.02
CA ASN A 700 -10.22 -32.40 25.22
C ASN A 700 -9.55 -33.51 26.03
N THR A 701 -8.73 -34.35 25.40
CA THR A 701 -7.95 -35.44 25.98
C THR A 701 -6.45 -35.12 26.04
N ALA A 702 -6.07 -33.88 25.90
CA ALA A 702 -4.66 -33.47 25.88
C ALA A 702 -4.00 -33.74 27.24
N GLU A 703 -2.76 -34.22 27.21
CA GLU A 703 -1.88 -34.40 28.35
C GLU A 703 -0.78 -33.34 28.35
N PHE A 704 -0.27 -33.00 29.52
CA PHE A 704 0.70 -31.91 29.65
C PHE A 704 1.90 -32.31 30.48
N ILE A 705 3.10 -32.00 29.97
CA ILE A 705 4.35 -32.09 30.73
C ILE A 705 4.69 -30.68 31.21
N LEU A 706 4.59 -30.48 32.53
CA LEU A 706 4.66 -29.19 33.17
C LEU A 706 6.07 -28.89 33.74
N GLU A 707 6.38 -27.59 33.85
CA GLU A 707 7.53 -27.05 34.60
C GLU A 707 7.03 -26.49 35.94
N ASP A 708 7.52 -26.99 37.04
CA ASP A 708 7.14 -26.55 38.38
C ASP A 708 5.62 -26.41 38.61
N GLY A 709 4.87 -27.35 38.02
CA GLY A 709 3.41 -27.40 38.09
C GLY A 709 2.67 -26.43 37.18
N LYS A 710 3.36 -25.75 36.25
CA LYS A 710 2.81 -24.82 35.27
C LYS A 710 3.19 -25.20 33.84
N TYR A 711 2.34 -24.89 32.91
CA TYR A 711 2.67 -24.97 31.49
C TYR A 711 3.12 -23.59 31.01
N ILE A 712 4.38 -23.47 30.62
CA ILE A 712 4.95 -22.23 30.05
C ILE A 712 4.90 -22.29 28.54
N CYS A 713 4.24 -21.31 27.93
CA CYS A 713 4.15 -21.14 26.49
C CYS A 713 5.41 -20.45 25.94
N GLY A 714 5.75 -20.79 24.70
CA GLY A 714 6.62 -19.94 23.88
C GLY A 714 5.88 -18.69 23.40
N TRP A 715 6.61 -17.72 22.88
CA TRP A 715 6.04 -16.51 22.30
C TRP A 715 6.86 -15.94 21.15
N ALA A 716 6.19 -15.21 20.27
CA ALA A 716 6.81 -14.42 19.21
C ALA A 716 5.95 -13.20 18.90
N VAL A 717 6.60 -12.15 18.39
CA VAL A 717 5.89 -10.98 17.84
C VAL A 717 5.62 -11.24 16.38
N GLU A 718 4.36 -11.25 16.02
CA GLU A 718 3.89 -11.57 14.67
C GLU A 718 2.80 -10.59 14.21
N LYS A 719 2.39 -10.68 12.95
CA LYS A 719 1.22 -9.98 12.45
C LYS A 719 -0.01 -10.34 13.28
N MET A 720 -0.75 -9.34 13.75
CA MET A 720 -2.01 -9.57 14.45
C MET A 720 -3.07 -10.11 13.46
N SER A 721 -3.52 -11.34 13.68
CA SER A 721 -4.54 -11.97 12.85
C SER A 721 -5.28 -13.08 13.59
N LYS A 722 -6.50 -13.38 13.13
CA LYS A 722 -7.31 -14.46 13.70
C LYS A 722 -6.65 -15.85 13.58
N SER A 723 -5.94 -16.09 12.47
CA SER A 723 -5.24 -17.35 12.23
C SER A 723 -4.06 -17.59 13.20
N MET A 724 -3.51 -16.51 13.74
CA MET A 724 -2.44 -16.55 14.75
C MET A 724 -2.95 -16.55 16.20
N PHE A 725 -4.27 -16.44 16.40
CA PHE A 725 -4.92 -16.39 17.71
C PHE A 725 -4.34 -15.33 18.67
N ASN A 726 -3.84 -14.22 18.11
CA ASN A 726 -3.15 -13.13 18.82
C ASN A 726 -3.91 -11.79 18.74
N VAL A 727 -5.20 -11.83 18.39
CA VAL A 727 -6.04 -10.65 18.23
C VAL A 727 -6.42 -10.08 19.59
N VAL A 728 -6.26 -8.76 19.74
CA VAL A 728 -6.81 -7.99 20.87
C VAL A 728 -8.01 -7.18 20.36
N ASN A 729 -9.15 -7.34 21.04
CA ASN A 729 -10.38 -6.65 20.69
C ASN A 729 -10.36 -5.21 21.26
N PRO A 730 -10.59 -4.18 20.44
CA PRO A 730 -10.65 -2.80 20.94
C PRO A 730 -11.79 -2.57 21.92
N ASP A 731 -12.89 -3.32 21.85
CA ASP A 731 -13.99 -3.20 22.81
C ASP A 731 -13.55 -3.51 24.25
N ASP A 732 -12.71 -4.53 24.44
CA ASP A 732 -12.21 -4.92 25.77
C ASP A 732 -11.38 -3.79 26.39
N ILE A 733 -10.61 -3.08 25.57
CA ILE A 733 -9.83 -1.92 26.00
C ILE A 733 -10.74 -0.74 26.33
N VAL A 734 -11.72 -0.46 25.46
CA VAL A 734 -12.68 0.63 25.66
C VAL A 734 -13.54 0.40 26.91
N ASP A 735 -14.01 -0.82 27.13
CA ASP A 735 -14.82 -1.17 28.29
C ASP A 735 -14.05 -1.01 29.60
N LYS A 736 -12.77 -1.38 29.60
CA LYS A 736 -11.93 -1.34 30.80
C LYS A 736 -11.31 0.04 31.07
N TYR A 737 -10.91 0.76 30.04
CA TYR A 737 -10.09 1.98 30.16
C TYR A 737 -10.69 3.22 29.52
N GLY A 738 -11.68 3.06 28.64
CA GLY A 738 -12.27 4.14 27.83
C GLY A 738 -11.63 4.35 26.47
N ALA A 739 -12.39 4.95 25.58
CA ALA A 739 -11.96 5.23 24.20
C ALA A 739 -10.80 6.24 24.13
N ASP A 740 -10.82 7.29 24.94
CA ASP A 740 -9.74 8.27 25.00
C ASP A 740 -8.41 7.63 25.41
N THR A 741 -8.43 6.66 26.32
CA THR A 741 -7.24 5.91 26.69
C THR A 741 -6.72 5.06 25.54
N LEU A 742 -7.58 4.37 24.80
CA LEU A 742 -7.19 3.60 23.62
C LEU A 742 -6.53 4.52 22.57
N ARG A 743 -7.15 5.66 22.27
CA ARG A 743 -6.63 6.64 21.32
C ARG A 743 -5.24 7.14 21.70
N LEU A 744 -5.04 7.50 22.95
CA LEU A 744 -3.74 7.95 23.45
C LEU A 744 -2.71 6.83 23.40
N TYR A 745 -3.07 5.62 23.80
CA TYR A 745 -2.12 4.52 23.87
C TYR A 745 -1.62 4.09 22.49
N GLU A 746 -2.49 4.01 21.48
CA GLU A 746 -2.08 3.69 20.12
C GLU A 746 -1.09 4.72 19.54
N MET A 747 -1.28 5.99 19.88
CA MET A 747 -0.36 7.05 19.47
C MET A 747 0.94 7.04 20.31
N PHE A 748 0.87 6.63 21.54
CA PHE A 748 2.02 6.55 22.46
C PHE A 748 3.01 5.44 22.13
N LEU A 749 2.54 4.34 21.54
CA LEU A 749 3.33 3.13 21.26
C LEU A 749 4.62 3.37 20.45
N GLY A 750 4.66 4.41 19.62
CA GLY A 750 5.83 4.76 18.82
C GLY A 750 5.48 5.60 17.57
N PRO A 751 6.47 5.89 16.74
CA PRO A 751 6.26 6.63 15.49
C PRO A 751 5.19 5.97 14.61
N ILE A 752 4.34 6.80 13.97
CA ILE A 752 3.19 6.31 13.21
C ILE A 752 3.58 5.37 12.05
N ASN A 753 4.69 5.61 11.42
CA ASN A 753 5.19 4.86 10.25
C ASN A 753 5.92 3.56 10.60
N GLN A 754 6.11 3.24 11.89
CA GLN A 754 6.81 2.03 12.32
C GLN A 754 5.84 0.98 12.85
N SER A 755 6.11 -0.29 12.53
CA SER A 755 5.43 -1.41 13.15
C SER A 755 5.86 -1.58 14.61
N LYS A 756 4.93 -1.94 15.48
CA LYS A 756 5.15 -2.00 16.93
C LYS A 756 4.29 -3.08 17.56
N PRO A 757 4.83 -3.79 18.57
CA PRO A 757 4.07 -4.80 19.29
C PRO A 757 3.03 -4.15 20.22
N TRP A 758 1.86 -4.76 20.31
CA TRP A 758 0.86 -4.42 21.31
C TRP A 758 1.25 -5.00 22.67
N ASP A 759 1.20 -4.15 23.71
CA ASP A 759 1.36 -4.57 25.11
C ASP A 759 0.21 -3.99 25.93
N SER A 760 -0.72 -4.84 26.32
CA SER A 760 -1.88 -4.45 27.11
C SER A 760 -1.52 -3.87 28.49
N ASN A 761 -0.32 -4.16 29.03
CA ASN A 761 0.13 -3.61 30.31
C ASN A 761 0.47 -2.11 30.23
N GLY A 762 0.84 -1.62 29.05
CA GLY A 762 1.18 -0.21 28.81
C GLY A 762 -0.02 0.74 28.83
N VAL A 763 -1.22 0.22 28.57
CA VAL A 763 -2.47 1.01 28.47
C VAL A 763 -2.77 1.77 29.78
N ASP A 764 -2.46 1.16 30.91
CA ASP A 764 -2.72 1.71 32.25
C ASP A 764 -2.01 3.07 32.50
N GLY A 765 -0.84 3.27 31.88
CA GLY A 765 -0.11 4.54 31.94
C GLY A 765 -0.90 5.72 31.35
N CYS A 766 -1.54 5.50 30.21
CA CYS A 766 -2.40 6.51 29.58
C CYS A 766 -3.69 6.76 30.36
N ALA A 767 -4.28 5.71 30.95
CA ALA A 767 -5.46 5.83 31.81
C ALA A 767 -5.16 6.68 33.05
N ARG A 768 -4.00 6.43 33.70
CA ARG A 768 -3.54 7.24 34.84
C ARG A 768 -3.28 8.68 34.49
N PHE A 769 -2.72 8.95 33.28
CA PHE A 769 -2.51 10.30 32.78
C PHE A 769 -3.85 11.03 32.65
N LEU A 770 -4.89 10.44 32.08
CA LEU A 770 -6.20 11.10 31.94
C LEU A 770 -6.83 11.42 33.29
N ARG A 771 -6.71 10.54 34.31
CA ARG A 771 -7.15 10.82 35.68
C ARG A 771 -6.38 12.00 36.28
N ARG A 772 -5.08 12.09 36.07
CA ARG A 772 -4.26 13.22 36.53
C ARG A 772 -4.63 14.51 35.81
N PHE A 773 -4.89 14.45 34.50
CA PHE A 773 -5.38 15.61 33.74
C PHE A 773 -6.72 16.10 34.30
N TRP A 774 -7.65 15.19 34.55
CA TRP A 774 -8.93 15.50 35.19
C TRP A 774 -8.74 16.20 36.54
N ASN A 775 -7.84 15.71 37.37
CA ASN A 775 -7.57 16.24 38.72
C ASN A 775 -6.92 17.64 38.69
N LEU A 776 -6.44 18.13 37.57
CA LEU A 776 -6.07 19.55 37.45
C LEU A 776 -7.28 20.50 37.58
N PHE A 777 -8.46 20.04 37.23
CA PHE A 777 -9.68 20.85 37.17
C PHE A 777 -10.55 20.71 38.41
N PHE A 778 -10.43 19.64 39.19
CA PHE A 778 -11.30 19.34 40.32
C PHE A 778 -10.52 19.12 41.63
N GLU A 779 -11.15 19.50 42.75
CA GLU A 779 -10.78 19.15 44.10
C GLU A 779 -12.03 18.55 44.74
N GLY A 780 -11.99 17.23 44.96
CA GLY A 780 -13.21 16.50 45.33
C GLY A 780 -14.26 16.58 44.22
N GLU A 781 -15.42 17.15 44.56
CA GLU A 781 -16.52 17.38 43.58
C GLU A 781 -16.52 18.78 42.97
N ASP A 782 -15.73 19.70 43.51
CA ASP A 782 -15.73 21.10 43.16
C ASP A 782 -14.77 21.42 42.01
N LEU A 783 -15.22 22.24 41.08
CA LEU A 783 -14.38 22.82 40.02
C LEU A 783 -13.44 23.83 40.67
N ARG A 784 -12.13 23.62 40.53
CA ARG A 784 -11.08 24.42 41.18
C ARG A 784 -10.47 25.52 40.25
N VAL A 785 -10.98 25.67 39.06
CA VAL A 785 -10.45 26.64 38.09
C VAL A 785 -10.85 28.04 38.51
N THR A 786 -9.90 28.97 38.48
CA THR A 786 -10.05 30.39 38.86
C THR A 786 -9.64 31.32 37.70
N ASP A 787 -10.14 32.56 37.76
CA ASP A 787 -9.77 33.63 36.80
C ASP A 787 -8.54 34.43 37.26
N GLU A 788 -7.79 33.88 38.19
CA GLU A 788 -6.52 34.50 38.62
C GLU A 788 -5.50 34.50 37.48
N LYS A 789 -4.64 35.50 37.49
CA LYS A 789 -3.54 35.62 36.52
C LYS A 789 -2.55 34.48 36.70
N ALA A 790 -2.16 33.89 35.57
CA ALA A 790 -1.14 32.86 35.56
C ALA A 790 0.25 33.42 35.90
N THR A 791 1.03 32.63 36.62
CA THR A 791 2.45 32.91 36.86
C THR A 791 3.28 32.72 35.59
N LYS A 792 4.46 33.31 35.53
CA LYS A 792 5.40 33.13 34.42
C LYS A 792 5.75 31.68 34.18
N GLU A 793 5.89 30.91 35.25
CA GLU A 793 6.17 29.47 35.21
C GLU A 793 4.99 28.67 34.62
N ASN A 794 3.76 29.02 35.01
CA ASN A 794 2.55 28.41 34.44
C ASN A 794 2.46 28.67 32.94
N LEU A 795 2.70 29.91 32.50
CA LEU A 795 2.68 30.29 31.09
C LEU A 795 3.81 29.59 30.31
N LYS A 796 5.01 29.46 30.90
CA LYS A 796 6.12 28.72 30.30
C LYS A 796 5.75 27.27 30.05
N SER A 797 5.20 26.57 31.03
CA SER A 797 4.76 25.17 30.89
C SER A 797 3.69 25.04 29.79
N LEU A 798 2.69 25.94 29.75
CA LEU A 798 1.66 25.95 28.72
C LEU A 798 2.24 26.16 27.31
N HIS A 799 3.00 27.24 27.12
CA HIS A 799 3.48 27.59 25.78
C HIS A 799 4.52 26.60 25.24
N LYS A 800 5.30 25.98 26.11
CA LYS A 800 6.19 24.86 25.76
C LYS A 800 5.38 23.66 25.25
N LEU A 801 4.27 23.32 25.93
CA LEU A 801 3.35 22.29 25.49
C LEU A 801 2.72 22.63 24.14
N LEU A 802 2.13 23.82 23.99
CA LEU A 802 1.45 24.24 22.78
C LEU A 802 2.38 24.23 21.57
N LYS A 803 3.60 24.74 21.72
CA LYS A 803 4.62 24.67 20.66
C LYS A 803 4.92 23.24 20.25
N LYS A 804 5.20 22.38 21.24
CA LYS A 804 5.55 20.97 21.00
C LYS A 804 4.41 20.24 20.30
N VAL A 805 3.19 20.34 20.82
CA VAL A 805 2.03 19.62 20.26
C VAL A 805 1.66 20.12 18.87
N THR A 806 1.72 21.45 18.65
CA THR A 806 1.45 22.01 17.31
C THR A 806 2.45 21.47 16.28
N THR A 807 3.74 21.49 16.59
CA THR A 807 4.79 20.96 15.72
C THR A 807 4.61 19.46 15.48
N ASP A 808 4.38 18.70 16.54
CA ASP A 808 4.23 17.24 16.47
C ASP A 808 3.01 16.82 15.62
N ILE A 809 1.89 17.55 15.71
CA ILE A 809 0.71 17.23 14.89
C ILE A 809 1.03 17.47 13.41
N GLU A 810 1.66 18.60 13.07
CA GLU A 810 2.04 18.91 11.69
C GLU A 810 3.05 17.89 11.11
N GLU A 811 3.89 17.30 11.96
CA GLU A 811 4.90 16.30 11.59
C GLU A 811 4.43 14.84 11.80
N PHE A 812 3.21 14.62 12.27
CA PHE A 812 2.68 13.29 12.63
C PHE A 812 3.51 12.56 13.70
N ALA A 813 4.15 13.31 14.60
CA ALA A 813 4.97 12.80 15.70
C ALA A 813 4.17 12.68 17.00
N TYR A 814 3.00 12.05 16.95
CA TYR A 814 2.06 11.97 18.07
C TYR A 814 2.64 11.26 19.32
N ASN A 815 3.54 10.32 19.11
CA ASN A 815 4.20 9.59 20.19
C ASN A 815 5.05 10.49 21.11
N THR A 816 5.44 11.67 20.68
CA THR A 816 6.15 12.68 21.47
C THR A 816 5.20 13.72 22.07
N SER A 817 4.02 13.92 21.51
CA SER A 817 2.98 14.81 22.06
C SER A 817 2.45 14.30 23.42
N ILE A 818 2.19 13.03 23.54
CA ILE A 818 1.59 12.45 24.76
C ILE A 818 2.51 12.59 25.96
N PRO A 819 3.82 12.27 25.89
CA PRO A 819 4.76 12.60 26.96
C PRO A 819 4.83 14.10 27.26
N ALA A 820 4.72 14.98 26.26
CA ALA A 820 4.70 16.42 26.49
C ALA A 820 3.49 16.86 27.32
N PHE A 821 2.31 16.31 27.05
CA PHE A 821 1.14 16.51 27.92
C PHE A 821 1.38 16.00 29.34
N MET A 822 1.98 14.81 29.51
CA MET A 822 2.28 14.25 30.83
C MET A 822 3.23 15.14 31.61
N ILE A 823 4.26 15.67 30.97
CA ILE A 823 5.22 16.61 31.57
C ILE A 823 4.50 17.88 32.03
N ALA A 824 3.73 18.51 31.14
CA ALA A 824 3.00 19.74 31.45
C ALA A 824 2.02 19.55 32.61
N VAL A 825 1.28 18.45 32.66
CA VAL A 825 0.39 18.12 33.76
C VAL A 825 1.16 18.01 35.07
N ASN A 826 2.30 17.32 35.10
CA ASN A 826 3.15 17.18 36.26
C ASN A 826 3.69 18.54 36.77
N GLU A 827 4.19 19.38 35.87
CA GLU A 827 4.67 20.72 36.19
C GLU A 827 3.54 21.58 36.77
N LEU A 828 2.38 21.63 36.15
CA LEU A 828 1.25 22.45 36.59
C LEU A 828 0.64 21.93 37.94
N MET A 829 0.64 20.64 38.16
CA MET A 829 0.25 20.08 39.47
C MET A 829 1.23 20.50 40.57
N GLN A 830 2.53 20.44 40.30
CA GLN A 830 3.58 20.88 41.25
C GLN A 830 3.49 22.38 41.52
N GLN A 831 3.21 23.16 40.51
CA GLN A 831 2.98 24.62 40.58
C GLN A 831 1.64 24.98 41.20
N LYS A 832 0.75 24.00 41.48
CA LYS A 832 -0.62 24.18 41.96
C LYS A 832 -1.45 25.15 41.09
N CYS A 833 -1.23 25.09 39.80
CA CYS A 833 -1.91 25.95 38.84
C CYS A 833 -3.42 25.70 38.83
N ARG A 834 -4.20 26.79 38.91
CA ARG A 834 -5.68 26.78 38.85
C ARG A 834 -6.21 27.76 37.82
N CYS A 835 -5.30 28.41 37.09
CA CYS A 835 -5.64 29.50 36.21
C CYS A 835 -6.36 29.03 34.94
N ARG A 836 -7.55 29.58 34.66
CA ARG A 836 -8.31 29.39 33.42
C ARG A 836 -7.46 29.71 32.20
N GLU A 837 -6.69 30.79 32.24
CA GLU A 837 -5.78 31.24 31.18
C GLU A 837 -4.81 30.14 30.70
N VAL A 838 -4.47 29.18 31.58
CA VAL A 838 -3.58 28.03 31.28
C VAL A 838 -4.35 26.77 30.99
N LEU A 839 -5.35 26.45 31.82
CA LEU A 839 -6.04 25.16 31.73
C LEU A 839 -6.98 25.05 30.54
N GLU A 840 -7.61 26.14 30.12
CA GLU A 840 -8.52 26.18 28.97
C GLU A 840 -7.82 25.88 27.65
N PRO A 841 -6.68 26.52 27.29
CA PRO A 841 -5.93 26.16 26.09
C PRO A 841 -5.44 24.69 26.09
N MET A 842 -5.16 24.12 27.27
CA MET A 842 -4.77 22.71 27.38
C MET A 842 -5.91 21.76 27.00
N VAL A 843 -7.15 22.10 27.36
CA VAL A 843 -8.34 21.32 26.97
C VAL A 843 -8.47 21.32 25.45
N ILE A 844 -8.33 22.47 24.82
CA ILE A 844 -8.41 22.59 23.35
C ILE A 844 -7.29 21.76 22.69
N ALA A 845 -6.07 21.87 23.22
CA ALA A 845 -4.91 21.14 22.66
C ALA A 845 -5.04 19.62 22.83
N LEU A 846 -5.69 19.14 23.89
CA LEU A 846 -5.92 17.72 24.13
C LEU A 846 -7.08 17.17 23.30
N ALA A 847 -8.04 17.99 22.90
CA ALA A 847 -9.27 17.57 22.23
C ALA A 847 -9.05 16.69 20.98
N PRO A 848 -8.06 16.90 20.11
CA PRO A 848 -7.79 16.01 18.99
C PRO A 848 -7.40 14.59 19.43
N PHE A 849 -6.66 14.46 20.54
CA PHE A 849 -6.14 13.20 21.05
C PHE A 849 -7.18 12.45 21.90
N ALA A 850 -7.87 13.16 22.79
CA ALA A 850 -8.82 12.62 23.75
C ALA A 850 -10.11 13.46 23.75
N PRO A 851 -10.97 13.27 22.72
CA PRO A 851 -12.09 14.17 22.47
C PRO A 851 -13.18 14.13 23.55
N TYR A 852 -13.41 13.01 24.19
CA TYR A 852 -14.50 12.88 25.18
C TYR A 852 -14.21 13.64 26.49
N ILE A 853 -13.03 13.42 27.08
CA ILE A 853 -12.63 14.14 28.29
C ILE A 853 -12.52 15.65 28.02
N ALA A 854 -12.00 16.03 26.86
CA ALA A 854 -11.88 17.44 26.48
C ALA A 854 -13.25 18.10 26.35
N GLU A 855 -14.22 17.45 25.72
CA GLU A 855 -15.59 17.96 25.60
C GLU A 855 -16.24 18.14 26.96
N GLU A 856 -16.12 17.15 27.86
CA GLU A 856 -16.68 17.24 29.22
C GLU A 856 -16.07 18.41 30.01
N LEU A 857 -14.74 18.52 30.01
CA LEU A 857 -14.05 19.61 30.70
C LEU A 857 -14.40 20.98 30.14
N TRP A 858 -14.53 21.09 28.80
CA TRP A 858 -14.94 22.33 28.15
C TRP A 858 -16.32 22.82 28.62
N HIS A 859 -17.29 21.92 28.67
CA HIS A 859 -18.62 22.24 29.18
C HIS A 859 -18.63 22.53 30.69
N LYS A 860 -17.78 21.85 31.49
CA LYS A 860 -17.59 22.17 32.91
C LYS A 860 -16.95 23.52 33.15
N LEU A 861 -16.18 24.04 32.20
CA LEU A 861 -15.64 25.41 32.21
C LEU A 861 -16.72 26.48 31.88
N GLY A 862 -17.94 26.08 31.50
CA GLY A 862 -19.07 26.95 31.28
C GLY A 862 -19.39 27.24 29.81
N TYR A 863 -18.75 26.58 28.87
CA TYR A 863 -19.02 26.74 27.44
C TYR A 863 -20.23 25.91 26.97
N GLY A 864 -21.12 26.50 26.19
CA GLY A 864 -22.30 25.83 25.64
C GLY A 864 -22.05 25.18 24.26
N ALA A 865 -21.06 25.66 23.50
CA ALA A 865 -20.68 25.09 22.22
C ALA A 865 -19.61 24.00 22.40
N SER A 866 -19.52 23.09 21.45
CA SER A 866 -18.50 22.03 21.49
C SER A 866 -17.07 22.61 21.45
N VAL A 867 -16.15 21.98 22.18
CA VAL A 867 -14.70 22.26 22.12
C VAL A 867 -14.15 22.10 20.69
N HIS A 868 -14.75 21.23 19.88
CA HIS A 868 -14.34 20.97 18.50
C HIS A 868 -14.65 22.11 17.53
N LYS A 869 -15.37 23.14 18.01
CA LYS A 869 -15.64 24.43 17.30
C LYS A 869 -14.77 25.57 17.83
N ALA A 870 -13.92 25.34 18.82
CA ALA A 870 -13.01 26.34 19.34
C ALA A 870 -11.88 26.66 18.35
N ALA A 871 -11.10 27.70 18.64
CA ALA A 871 -9.90 28.03 17.87
C ALA A 871 -8.66 27.37 18.49
N TRP A 872 -7.78 26.83 17.66
CA TRP A 872 -6.51 26.25 18.11
C TRP A 872 -5.67 27.32 18.83
N PRO A 873 -5.19 27.05 20.05
CA PRO A 873 -4.44 28.03 20.84
C PRO A 873 -3.06 28.28 20.23
N ALA A 874 -2.72 29.54 20.01
CA ALA A 874 -1.41 29.95 19.57
C ALA A 874 -0.41 29.91 20.73
N PHE A 875 0.83 29.53 20.45
CA PHE A 875 1.92 29.69 21.40
C PHE A 875 2.67 31.00 21.19
N ASP A 876 3.25 31.54 22.25
CA ASP A 876 4.03 32.77 22.22
C ASP A 876 5.47 32.50 22.67
N GLU A 877 6.41 32.73 21.77
CA GLU A 877 7.86 32.51 21.96
C GLU A 877 8.44 33.34 23.16
N GLN A 878 7.80 34.44 23.55
CA GLN A 878 8.29 35.23 24.68
C GLN A 878 8.32 34.46 25.98
N TYR A 879 7.38 33.53 26.18
CA TYR A 879 7.30 32.68 27.37
C TYR A 879 8.27 31.47 27.35
N LEU A 880 8.88 31.21 26.19
CA LEU A 880 9.85 30.11 26.00
C LEU A 880 11.29 30.56 26.28
N LYS A 881 11.53 31.86 26.36
CA LYS A 881 12.86 32.37 26.70
C LYS A 881 13.22 31.97 28.12
N GLU A 882 14.38 31.35 28.25
CA GLU A 882 14.91 31.02 29.56
C GLU A 882 15.51 32.28 30.18
N ASP A 883 15.10 32.60 31.40
CA ASP A 883 15.67 33.70 32.14
C ASP A 883 17.07 33.35 32.70
N SER A 884 17.34 32.07 32.85
CA SER A 884 18.63 31.55 33.32
C SER A 884 19.03 30.31 32.56
N CYS A 885 20.30 30.06 32.42
CA CYS A 885 20.82 28.80 31.93
C CYS A 885 21.83 28.24 32.95
N THR A 886 21.80 26.94 33.14
CA THR A 886 22.74 26.22 34.00
C THR A 886 23.98 25.86 33.21
N LEU A 887 25.13 26.40 33.60
CA LEU A 887 26.42 26.13 32.97
C LEU A 887 27.25 25.17 33.84
N SER A 888 27.86 24.19 33.21
CA SER A 888 28.85 23.34 33.89
C SER A 888 30.14 24.08 34.08
N VAL A 889 30.68 24.07 35.29
CA VAL A 889 32.03 24.62 35.59
C VAL A 889 33.02 23.47 35.72
N SER A 890 34.05 23.56 34.86
CA SER A 890 35.12 22.57 34.78
C SER A 890 36.49 23.18 35.15
N PHE A 891 37.35 22.37 35.73
CA PHE A 891 38.76 22.67 35.95
C PHE A 891 39.61 21.70 35.16
N ASN A 892 40.47 22.27 34.30
CA ASN A 892 41.32 21.49 33.40
C ASN A 892 40.51 20.39 32.62
N GLY A 893 39.28 20.76 32.16
CA GLY A 893 38.41 19.87 31.38
C GLY A 893 37.58 18.89 32.20
N LYS A 894 37.68 18.86 33.55
CA LYS A 894 36.82 17.99 34.39
C LYS A 894 35.74 18.82 35.07
N THR A 895 34.49 18.53 34.79
CA THR A 895 33.30 19.17 35.40
C THR A 895 33.28 18.87 36.90
N ARG A 896 32.99 19.92 37.69
CA ARG A 896 32.98 19.84 39.17
C ARG A 896 31.67 20.26 39.77
N PHE A 897 31.03 21.30 39.26
CA PHE A 897 29.74 21.82 39.71
C PHE A 897 29.05 22.59 38.58
N THR A 898 27.87 23.06 38.84
CA THR A 898 27.10 23.91 37.94
C THR A 898 26.78 25.25 38.57
N ILE A 899 26.63 26.29 37.73
CA ILE A 899 26.16 27.61 38.13
C ILE A 899 24.96 28.02 37.25
N ASP A 900 24.01 28.69 37.86
CA ASP A 900 22.90 29.29 37.15
C ASP A 900 23.24 30.77 36.82
N VAL A 901 23.18 31.11 35.56
CA VAL A 901 23.45 32.47 35.06
C VAL A 901 22.27 32.97 34.25
N ALA A 902 22.09 34.28 34.15
CA ALA A 902 21.06 34.82 33.26
C ALA A 902 21.31 34.34 31.82
N ALA A 903 20.23 34.01 31.08
CA ALA A 903 20.35 33.45 29.72
C ALA A 903 21.03 34.45 28.74
N ASP A 904 20.93 35.75 29.02
CA ASP A 904 21.52 36.88 28.28
C ASP A 904 22.83 37.36 28.93
N ALA A 905 23.36 36.68 29.95
CA ALA A 905 24.61 37.05 30.60
C ALA A 905 25.78 37.10 29.62
N THR A 906 26.56 38.18 29.68
CA THR A 906 27.77 38.30 28.87
C THR A 906 28.83 37.32 29.31
N LYS A 907 29.84 37.07 28.47
CA LYS A 907 30.95 36.20 28.82
C LYS A 907 31.66 36.65 30.08
N GLU A 908 31.82 37.96 30.20
CA GLU A 908 32.46 38.61 31.35
C GLU A 908 31.66 38.43 32.65
N GLU A 909 30.34 38.48 32.56
CA GLU A 909 29.45 38.24 33.72
C GLU A 909 29.48 36.77 34.13
N VAL A 910 29.40 35.87 33.16
CA VAL A 910 29.52 34.42 33.40
C VAL A 910 30.86 34.07 34.04
N GLU A 911 31.96 34.60 33.53
CA GLU A 911 33.27 34.42 34.10
C GLU A 911 33.37 34.91 35.53
N ARG A 912 32.84 36.11 35.80
CA ARG A 912 32.77 36.71 37.13
C ARG A 912 31.99 35.87 38.11
N LEU A 913 30.79 35.37 37.73
CA LEU A 913 29.96 34.53 38.54
C LEU A 913 30.64 33.17 38.83
N ALA A 914 31.22 32.55 37.83
CA ALA A 914 31.93 31.30 37.94
C ALA A 914 33.11 31.41 38.89
N LEU A 915 33.90 32.49 38.80
CA LEU A 915 35.03 32.77 39.68
C LEU A 915 34.64 33.13 41.14
N ALA A 916 33.49 33.79 41.33
CA ALA A 916 32.97 34.14 42.63
C ALA A 916 32.30 33.01 43.37
N HIS A 917 32.02 31.88 42.75
CA HIS A 917 31.32 30.77 43.34
C HIS A 917 32.19 30.05 44.42
N GLU A 918 31.58 29.71 45.57
CA GLU A 918 32.29 29.06 46.70
C GLU A 918 33.11 27.83 46.28
N SER A 919 32.52 26.98 45.42
CA SER A 919 33.20 25.79 44.91
C SER A 919 34.42 26.11 44.08
N THR A 920 34.43 27.25 43.38
CA THR A 920 35.60 27.70 42.61
C THR A 920 36.72 28.10 43.55
N GLN A 921 36.40 28.88 44.61
CA GLN A 921 37.36 29.32 45.59
C GLN A 921 38.07 28.14 46.27
N ALA A 922 37.35 27.09 46.58
CA ALA A 922 37.89 25.85 47.15
C ALA A 922 38.83 25.09 46.18
N HIS A 923 38.62 25.19 44.90
CA HIS A 923 39.41 24.47 43.88
C HIS A 923 40.66 25.23 43.41
N ILE A 924 40.69 26.57 43.56
CA ILE A 924 41.81 27.42 43.15
C ILE A 924 42.78 27.73 44.30
N GLU A 925 42.46 27.34 45.51
CA GLU A 925 43.31 27.55 46.65
C GLU A 925 44.74 26.94 46.42
N GLY A 926 45.77 27.78 46.47
CA GLY A 926 47.14 27.38 46.19
C GLY A 926 47.48 27.12 44.70
N LYS A 927 46.62 27.47 43.77
CA LYS A 927 46.83 27.31 42.33
C LYS A 927 46.66 28.64 41.58
N GLN A 928 47.37 28.77 40.44
CA GLN A 928 47.28 29.94 39.58
C GLN A 928 46.30 29.70 38.42
N ILE A 929 45.30 30.59 38.24
CA ILE A 929 44.42 30.60 37.06
C ILE A 929 45.24 31.07 35.85
N ILE A 930 45.34 30.23 34.82
CA ILE A 930 45.99 30.58 33.55
C ILE A 930 45.00 31.25 32.61
N LYS A 931 43.81 30.70 32.51
CA LYS A 931 42.77 31.18 31.59
C LYS A 931 41.38 30.65 32.00
N VAL A 932 40.37 31.46 31.77
CA VAL A 932 38.95 31.05 31.87
C VAL A 932 38.37 31.02 30.45
N ILE A 933 37.78 29.93 30.08
CA ILE A 933 37.15 29.73 28.76
C ILE A 933 35.65 29.61 28.97
N VAL A 934 34.89 30.60 28.53
CA VAL A 934 33.45 30.60 28.57
C VAL A 934 32.89 30.25 27.19
N VAL A 935 32.15 29.15 27.10
CA VAL A 935 31.33 28.79 25.92
C VAL A 935 29.91 29.10 26.28
N PRO A 936 29.31 30.17 25.71
CA PRO A 936 27.94 30.59 26.04
C PRO A 936 26.94 29.47 25.92
N GLY A 937 26.08 29.33 26.92
CA GLY A 937 25.02 28.30 26.93
C GLY A 937 25.50 26.86 27.16
N ARG A 938 26.81 26.63 27.40
CA ARG A 938 27.35 25.28 27.53
C ARG A 938 28.22 25.03 28.77
N ILE A 939 29.36 25.72 28.82
CA ILE A 939 30.39 25.36 29.83
C ILE A 939 31.28 26.53 30.14
N VAL A 940 31.75 26.57 31.36
CA VAL A 940 32.91 27.39 31.80
C VAL A 940 34.06 26.46 32.16
N ASN A 941 35.20 26.62 31.53
CA ASN A 941 36.41 25.84 31.86
C ASN A 941 37.53 26.73 32.40
N ILE A 942 37.87 26.52 33.66
CA ILE A 942 38.95 27.24 34.35
C ILE A 942 40.21 26.40 34.26
N VAL A 943 41.21 26.94 33.56
CA VAL A 943 42.52 26.30 33.40
C VAL A 943 43.45 26.74 34.51
N LEU A 944 43.88 25.78 35.31
CA LEU A 944 44.78 25.96 36.47
C LEU A 944 46.17 25.40 36.19
N LYS A 945 47.19 26.05 36.80
CA LYS A 945 48.55 25.54 36.89
C LYS A 945 48.93 25.26 38.32
#